data_33ce2f7fdc1f848c43199178ca8be772
#
_entry.id   33ce2f7fdc1f848c43199178ca8be772
#
_cell.length_a   1.000
_cell.length_b   1.000
_cell.length_c   1.000
_cell.angle_alpha   90.00
_cell.angle_beta   90.00
_cell.angle_gamma   90.00
#
_symmetry.space_group_name_H-M   'P 1'
#
loop_
_entity.id
_entity.type
_entity.pdbx_description
1 polymer ?
#
loop_
_entity_poly.entity_id
_entity_poly.type
_entity_poly.pdbx_seq_one_letter_code
_entity_poly.pdbx_strand_id
1 'polypeptide(L)'
;MAENRFMQSKRMAEPKTSPHEPENTCDLLVIGSGAGALSTAVTAAYLGLKVIVVEKDAQYGGTTAWSGGWMWVPRHPLALEAGLVERIEKPLSYLRRELGAQFDETRVLTFLTQAPRMVEFFRKKTALQFIDGNTIPDFHGRTPDASLGGRSVCAAPFDARKLGHRLNDLRPPLHETTLWGMGIAAGAEMRHFLNALHKPASFWYVGKLLFRHFKDLLLHRRGTRLVNGNALIGALAQSALDLGVEIRVNSPAVRLLQKDGRVTGAVIQTSAGQVSIQASHGVMLATGGFPHDPARKKQLLPHAPTGHEHWSAGNRGNTGDGLRLGESVGGVVAEDMVQAAALAPVSLVPKHSKTRALEVGSDNNHTHFPHLIDRAKPGLIAVTSEGFRFANEADSYYDFMQALLAATPAGKKPEAWLICDHHFIRYYGLGAVKPAPMPLRPWLSNGYLKRGFSTAELAAHCGIDATTLQATIQKYNAQALLGKDPDFGKGETAYNRIQGDAIRVSARGLRNPCMAPIEHGPFYAVQVVAGSLGTFAGLRVNEHAQVINPQGLAIPGLYAGGNDMNSMMGGYYPAGGITLGPAMTFGFIAAHHAAKRDPAETCIDPAPQPKTQSTKENSMYYELATMTLPFGTAAQAASQVQEFATQPEAQGELLGCWFTDIGVLNQMLVLRGFSSLQALGEERTRTQRSASPFGCGGLYQSLEQTTYQGFPWMKPVRPSAESGITGPVYEIRTYGIQPGGLQATVDLWEQYVPARDKLSPCVVAMVALDGPLRFTNIWAYDSLNARSQIRGEAVAQGIWPPKGGPAHLTTHMVSTIAMPTAVSPLK
;
A
#
# COMPACT_ATOMS: atom_id res chain seq x y z
N MET A 1 -81.45 -15.19 32.88
CA MET A 1 -81.05 -14.07 33.74
C MET A 1 -79.58 -13.92 33.72
N ALA A 2 -79.14 -12.81 33.17
CA ALA A 2 -77.98 -12.01 33.54
C ALA A 2 -76.61 -12.78 33.52
N GLU A 3 -75.61 -12.36 32.98
CA GLU A 3 -75.11 -11.05 32.58
C GLU A 3 -74.03 -11.16 31.43
N ASN A 4 -74.32 -10.36 30.47
CA ASN A 4 -73.37 -10.03 29.41
C ASN A 4 -72.69 -8.72 29.78
N ARG A 5 -71.33 -8.62 29.81
CA ARG A 5 -70.67 -7.37 29.51
C ARG A 5 -69.12 -7.48 29.60
N PHE A 6 -68.43 -6.89 28.57
CA PHE A 6 -67.04 -6.46 28.49
C PHE A 6 -65.99 -7.46 28.05
N MET A 7 -65.81 -7.55 26.72
CA MET A 7 -64.52 -7.53 26.11
C MET A 7 -64.58 -6.71 24.82
N GLN A 8 -64.30 -5.42 24.93
CA GLN A 8 -63.92 -4.58 23.78
C GLN A 8 -62.48 -4.94 23.41
N SER A 9 -62.32 -5.58 22.25
CA SER A 9 -61.00 -5.82 21.61
C SER A 9 -60.38 -4.49 21.20
N LYS A 10 -59.28 -4.11 21.84
CA LYS A 10 -58.34 -3.14 21.28
C LYS A 10 -57.72 -3.77 20.02
N ARG A 11 -58.21 -3.38 18.85
CA ARG A 11 -57.44 -3.53 17.59
C ARG A 11 -56.17 -2.69 17.73
N MET A 12 -55.04 -3.35 17.91
CA MET A 12 -53.72 -2.77 17.67
C MET A 12 -53.66 -2.45 16.18
N ALA A 13 -53.50 -1.19 15.82
CA ALA A 13 -53.20 -0.74 14.49
C ALA A 13 -51.84 -1.31 14.10
N GLU A 14 -51.79 -2.21 13.14
CA GLU A 14 -50.56 -2.57 12.46
C GLU A 14 -49.94 -1.33 11.82
N PRO A 15 -48.66 -1.08 11.98
CA PRO A 15 -48.00 0.00 11.26
C PRO A 15 -48.03 -0.36 9.78
N LYS A 16 -48.78 0.39 8.97
CA LYS A 16 -48.68 0.37 7.52
C LYS A 16 -47.26 0.83 7.13
N THR A 17 -46.31 -0.09 6.99
CA THR A 17 -45.13 0.15 6.21
C THR A 17 -45.55 0.15 4.74
N SER A 18 -45.85 1.33 4.19
CA SER A 18 -45.85 1.50 2.76
C SER A 18 -44.45 1.12 2.24
N PRO A 19 -44.31 0.33 1.18
CA PRO A 19 -43.01 0.15 0.55
C PRO A 19 -42.56 1.55 0.12
N HIS A 20 -41.46 2.04 0.69
CA HIS A 20 -40.81 3.25 0.20
C HIS A 20 -40.44 2.99 -1.26
N GLU A 21 -41.09 3.68 -2.18
CA GLU A 21 -40.62 3.75 -3.55
C GLU A 21 -39.15 4.23 -3.48
N PRO A 22 -38.22 3.56 -4.18
CA PRO A 22 -36.83 3.93 -4.12
C PRO A 22 -36.70 5.39 -4.60
N GLU A 23 -36.04 6.18 -3.77
CA GLU A 23 -35.88 7.60 -4.03
C GLU A 23 -34.97 7.81 -5.24
N ASN A 24 -35.48 8.47 -6.28
CA ASN A 24 -34.81 8.62 -7.57
C ASN A 24 -34.05 9.93 -7.72
N THR A 25 -33.65 10.53 -6.57
CA THR A 25 -32.87 11.76 -6.51
C THR A 25 -31.70 11.63 -5.54
N CYS A 26 -30.55 12.15 -5.92
CA CYS A 26 -29.34 12.20 -5.11
C CYS A 26 -28.51 13.46 -5.47
N ASP A 27 -27.46 13.71 -4.72
CA ASP A 27 -26.49 14.74 -5.07
C ASP A 27 -25.44 14.19 -6.05
N LEU A 28 -24.92 13.00 -5.80
CA LEU A 28 -23.96 12.34 -6.67
C LEU A 28 -24.40 10.92 -7.00
N LEU A 29 -24.52 10.62 -8.27
CA LEU A 29 -24.76 9.26 -8.78
C LEU A 29 -23.43 8.61 -9.15
N VAL A 30 -23.15 7.44 -8.59
CA VAL A 30 -21.93 6.66 -8.89
C VAL A 30 -22.31 5.42 -9.68
N ILE A 31 -21.77 5.25 -10.87
CA ILE A 31 -22.01 4.12 -11.77
C ILE A 31 -20.82 3.15 -11.71
N GLY A 32 -21.06 1.96 -11.15
CA GLY A 32 -20.07 0.95 -10.82
C GLY A 32 -19.82 0.85 -9.32
N SER A 33 -19.11 -0.19 -8.88
CA SER A 33 -18.93 -0.53 -7.47
C SER A 33 -17.51 -1.02 -7.11
N GLY A 34 -16.52 -0.75 -7.97
CA GLY A 34 -15.11 -1.00 -7.73
C GLY A 34 -14.48 0.01 -6.77
N ALA A 35 -13.15 -0.05 -6.61
CA ALA A 35 -12.41 0.82 -5.70
C ALA A 35 -12.63 2.31 -5.97
N GLY A 36 -12.56 2.75 -7.23
CA GLY A 36 -12.80 4.15 -7.59
C GLY A 36 -14.22 4.61 -7.27
N ALA A 37 -15.21 3.78 -7.59
CA ALA A 37 -16.62 4.06 -7.31
C ALA A 37 -16.88 4.20 -5.80
N LEU A 38 -16.49 3.21 -5.01
CA LEU A 38 -16.73 3.21 -3.56
C LEU A 38 -15.88 4.25 -2.84
N SER A 39 -14.66 4.55 -3.33
CA SER A 39 -13.87 5.67 -2.83
C SER A 39 -14.64 6.99 -3.00
N THR A 40 -15.20 7.22 -4.20
CA THR A 40 -16.02 8.41 -4.48
C THR A 40 -17.25 8.44 -3.59
N ALA A 41 -17.98 7.33 -3.50
CA ALA A 41 -19.23 7.27 -2.74
C ALA A 41 -19.04 7.52 -1.26
N VAL A 42 -18.04 6.87 -0.64
CA VAL A 42 -17.73 7.04 0.78
C VAL A 42 -17.28 8.46 1.07
N THR A 43 -16.39 9.01 0.23
CA THR A 43 -15.88 10.37 0.43
C THR A 43 -16.99 11.40 0.26
N ALA A 44 -17.80 11.29 -0.79
CA ALA A 44 -18.91 12.21 -1.03
C ALA A 44 -19.96 12.18 0.09
N ALA A 45 -20.33 10.98 0.56
CA ALA A 45 -21.27 10.83 1.67
C ALA A 45 -20.69 11.38 2.99
N TYR A 46 -19.40 11.18 3.26
CA TYR A 46 -18.71 11.78 4.41
C TYR A 46 -18.74 13.32 4.36
N LEU A 47 -18.69 13.90 3.16
CA LEU A 47 -18.80 15.35 2.93
C LEU A 47 -20.25 15.86 2.99
N GLY A 48 -21.23 15.00 3.28
CA GLY A 48 -22.64 15.34 3.48
C GLY A 48 -23.49 15.26 2.20
N LEU A 49 -22.98 14.73 1.09
CA LEU A 49 -23.74 14.50 -0.12
C LEU A 49 -24.60 13.24 -0.01
N LYS A 50 -25.82 13.29 -0.54
CA LYS A 50 -26.66 12.11 -0.74
C LYS A 50 -26.16 11.34 -1.97
N VAL A 51 -25.73 10.10 -1.77
CA VAL A 51 -25.08 9.28 -2.81
C VAL A 51 -25.89 8.02 -3.09
N ILE A 52 -26.09 7.72 -4.39
CA ILE A 52 -26.58 6.44 -4.88
C ILE A 52 -25.49 5.78 -5.71
N VAL A 53 -25.20 4.52 -5.43
CA VAL A 53 -24.29 3.66 -6.21
C VAL A 53 -25.17 2.66 -7.00
N VAL A 54 -24.94 2.55 -8.31
CA VAL A 54 -25.58 1.55 -9.15
C VAL A 54 -24.55 0.60 -9.73
N GLU A 55 -24.81 -0.72 -9.63
CA GLU A 55 -23.98 -1.80 -10.15
C GLU A 55 -24.81 -2.67 -11.07
N LYS A 56 -24.30 -2.96 -12.27
CA LYS A 56 -25.04 -3.78 -13.24
C LYS A 56 -25.10 -5.26 -12.89
N ASP A 57 -24.06 -5.77 -12.24
CA ASP A 57 -23.99 -7.15 -11.81
C ASP A 57 -24.86 -7.41 -10.57
N ALA A 58 -25.18 -8.67 -10.30
CA ALA A 58 -25.87 -9.09 -9.08
C ALA A 58 -25.01 -8.94 -7.82
N GLN A 59 -23.72 -8.66 -7.96
CA GLN A 59 -22.76 -8.51 -6.86
C GLN A 59 -21.86 -7.29 -7.08
N TYR A 60 -21.70 -6.50 -6.04
CA TYR A 60 -20.80 -5.35 -6.07
C TYR A 60 -19.33 -5.75 -5.81
N GLY A 61 -18.40 -4.88 -6.22
CA GLY A 61 -16.96 -5.00 -5.98
C GLY A 61 -16.11 -5.13 -7.25
N GLY A 62 -16.71 -5.47 -8.38
CA GLY A 62 -16.03 -5.52 -9.68
C GLY A 62 -14.74 -6.34 -9.67
N THR A 63 -13.76 -5.94 -10.48
CA THR A 63 -12.42 -6.54 -10.54
C THR A 63 -11.63 -6.31 -9.25
N THR A 64 -11.90 -5.24 -8.53
CA THR A 64 -11.20 -4.94 -7.26
C THR A 64 -11.35 -6.09 -6.25
N ALA A 65 -12.52 -6.72 -6.16
CA ALA A 65 -12.76 -7.83 -5.25
C ALA A 65 -11.88 -9.07 -5.54
N TRP A 66 -11.33 -9.20 -6.76
CA TRP A 66 -10.44 -10.29 -7.18
C TRP A 66 -8.95 -9.92 -7.09
N SER A 67 -8.64 -8.63 -6.90
CA SER A 67 -7.28 -8.09 -6.92
C SER A 67 -6.48 -8.47 -5.67
N GLY A 68 -5.15 -8.31 -5.76
CA GLY A 68 -4.25 -8.40 -4.60
C GLY A 68 -4.42 -7.26 -3.57
N GLY A 69 -5.23 -6.24 -3.88
CA GLY A 69 -5.54 -5.13 -2.96
C GLY A 69 -4.43 -4.12 -2.73
N TRP A 70 -3.29 -4.26 -3.41
CA TRP A 70 -2.17 -3.33 -3.29
C TRP A 70 -2.45 -2.02 -4.03
N MET A 71 -2.07 -0.92 -3.38
CA MET A 71 -2.14 0.45 -3.91
C MET A 71 -0.76 1.07 -3.84
N TRP A 72 -0.29 1.64 -4.94
CA TRP A 72 0.94 2.42 -4.97
C TRP A 72 0.60 3.85 -4.53
N VAL A 73 1.12 4.25 -3.40
CA VAL A 73 0.89 5.55 -2.75
C VAL A 73 2.19 5.99 -2.11
N PRO A 74 3.10 6.64 -2.85
CA PRO A 74 4.31 7.20 -2.26
C PRO A 74 3.99 8.15 -1.10
N ARG A 75 4.86 8.15 -0.08
CA ARG A 75 4.74 9.04 1.08
C ARG A 75 3.50 8.80 1.95
N HIS A 76 2.90 7.61 1.88
CA HIS A 76 1.73 7.28 2.68
C HIS A 76 2.04 7.33 4.21
N PRO A 77 1.02 7.59 5.06
CA PRO A 77 1.22 7.75 6.50
C PRO A 77 1.95 6.59 7.18
N LEU A 78 1.67 5.33 6.78
CA LEU A 78 2.31 4.16 7.36
C LEU A 78 3.82 4.10 7.06
N ALA A 79 4.26 4.63 5.91
CA ALA A 79 5.68 4.75 5.61
C ALA A 79 6.35 5.82 6.49
N LEU A 80 5.68 6.96 6.66
CA LEU A 80 6.14 8.03 7.54
C LEU A 80 6.23 7.55 9.00
N GLU A 81 5.23 6.84 9.49
CA GLU A 81 5.21 6.22 10.84
C GLU A 81 6.32 5.20 11.03
N ALA A 82 6.72 4.50 9.95
CA ALA A 82 7.86 3.59 9.94
C ALA A 82 9.22 4.31 9.77
N GLY A 83 9.25 5.64 9.76
CA GLY A 83 10.47 6.44 9.58
C GLY A 83 10.98 6.52 8.14
N LEU A 84 10.19 6.08 7.15
CA LEU A 84 10.53 6.17 5.74
C LEU A 84 10.07 7.52 5.17
N VAL A 85 10.91 8.54 5.38
CA VAL A 85 10.63 9.89 4.88
C VAL A 85 11.12 10.03 3.44
N GLU A 86 10.21 10.33 2.52
CA GLU A 86 10.51 10.55 1.12
C GLU A 86 10.00 11.92 0.66
N ARG A 87 10.88 12.70 0.01
CA ARG A 87 10.48 13.98 -0.61
C ARG A 87 9.70 13.70 -1.90
N ILE A 88 8.75 14.58 -2.23
CA ILE A 88 7.86 14.42 -3.40
C ILE A 88 8.63 14.38 -4.73
N GLU A 89 9.78 15.05 -4.79
CA GLU A 89 10.62 15.12 -5.98
C GLU A 89 11.13 13.73 -6.41
N LYS A 90 11.31 12.81 -5.45
CA LYS A 90 11.84 11.48 -5.75
C LYS A 90 10.85 10.60 -6.52
N PRO A 91 9.61 10.35 -6.06
CA PRO A 91 8.62 9.64 -6.87
C PRO A 91 8.20 10.43 -8.12
N LEU A 92 8.25 11.77 -8.11
CA LEU A 92 8.00 12.60 -9.29
C LEU A 92 9.06 12.38 -10.36
N SER A 93 10.35 12.41 -9.99
CA SER A 93 11.47 12.14 -10.90
C SER A 93 11.43 10.71 -11.46
N TYR A 94 11.10 9.73 -10.60
CA TYR A 94 10.91 8.35 -11.03
C TYR A 94 9.83 8.24 -12.10
N LEU A 95 8.62 8.76 -11.84
CA LEU A 95 7.52 8.72 -12.81
C LEU A 95 7.83 9.50 -14.08
N ARG A 96 8.51 10.65 -14.00
CA ARG A 96 8.92 11.40 -15.19
C ARG A 96 9.80 10.58 -16.13
N ARG A 97 10.70 9.76 -15.57
CA ARG A 97 11.59 8.88 -16.36
C ARG A 97 10.86 7.67 -16.92
N GLU A 98 9.98 7.07 -16.10
CA GLU A 98 9.21 5.90 -16.50
C GLU A 98 8.18 6.21 -17.58
N LEU A 99 7.52 7.37 -17.51
CA LEU A 99 6.41 7.71 -18.39
C LEU A 99 6.86 8.49 -19.64
N GLY A 100 8.07 9.05 -19.64
CA GLY A 100 8.65 9.74 -20.80
C GLY A 100 7.69 10.78 -21.40
N ALA A 101 7.36 10.63 -22.69
CA ALA A 101 6.45 11.54 -23.40
C ALA A 101 4.98 11.50 -22.91
N GLN A 102 4.61 10.46 -22.15
CA GLN A 102 3.25 10.34 -21.57
C GLN A 102 3.14 10.99 -20.18
N PHE A 103 4.19 11.66 -19.71
CA PHE A 103 4.21 12.27 -18.39
C PHE A 103 3.34 13.52 -18.33
N ASP A 104 2.23 13.43 -17.58
CA ASP A 104 1.35 14.55 -17.26
C ASP A 104 1.69 15.09 -15.86
N GLU A 105 2.47 16.16 -15.80
CA GLU A 105 2.96 16.74 -14.55
C GLU A 105 1.83 17.15 -13.62
N THR A 106 0.79 17.77 -14.15
CA THR A 106 -0.35 18.27 -13.35
C THR A 106 -1.07 17.12 -12.65
N ARG A 107 -1.42 16.07 -13.39
CA ARG A 107 -2.11 14.90 -12.81
C ARG A 107 -1.22 14.09 -11.89
N VAL A 108 0.07 13.96 -12.23
CA VAL A 108 1.05 13.24 -11.39
C VAL A 108 1.28 14.00 -10.08
N LEU A 109 1.48 15.30 -10.08
CA LEU A 109 1.64 16.10 -8.86
C LEU A 109 0.36 16.07 -8.01
N THR A 110 -0.81 16.18 -8.63
CA THR A 110 -2.10 16.06 -7.95
C THR A 110 -2.21 14.69 -7.26
N PHE A 111 -1.89 13.61 -7.96
CA PHE A 111 -1.88 12.27 -7.37
C PHE A 111 -0.90 12.16 -6.20
N LEU A 112 0.37 12.54 -6.39
CA LEU A 112 1.40 12.45 -5.35
C LEU A 112 1.09 13.30 -4.12
N THR A 113 0.31 14.37 -4.28
CA THR A 113 -0.13 15.23 -3.18
C THR A 113 -1.36 14.66 -2.47
N GLN A 114 -2.33 14.16 -3.21
CA GLN A 114 -3.63 13.74 -2.66
C GLN A 114 -3.66 12.28 -2.21
N ALA A 115 -2.84 11.39 -2.80
CA ALA A 115 -2.85 9.97 -2.44
C ALA A 115 -2.50 9.68 -0.97
N PRO A 116 -1.49 10.32 -0.35
CA PRO A 116 -1.26 10.19 1.09
C PRO A 116 -2.44 10.67 1.94
N ARG A 117 -3.08 11.78 1.52
CA ARG A 117 -4.27 12.32 2.19
C ARG A 117 -5.46 11.36 2.09
N MET A 118 -5.67 10.76 0.93
CA MET A 118 -6.67 9.74 0.71
C MET A 118 -6.48 8.54 1.67
N VAL A 119 -5.25 8.02 1.78
CA VAL A 119 -4.97 6.91 2.73
C VAL A 119 -5.26 7.34 4.17
N GLU A 120 -4.84 8.53 4.57
CA GLU A 120 -5.08 9.07 5.91
C GLU A 120 -6.57 9.24 6.21
N PHE A 121 -7.33 9.81 5.26
CA PHE A 121 -8.77 9.96 5.35
C PHE A 121 -9.45 8.60 5.57
N PHE A 122 -9.20 7.63 4.69
CA PHE A 122 -9.86 6.33 4.80
C PHE A 122 -9.48 5.61 6.10
N ARG A 123 -8.22 5.69 6.52
CA ARG A 123 -7.75 5.06 7.76
C ARG A 123 -8.41 5.65 9.01
N LYS A 124 -8.52 6.98 9.08
CA LYS A 124 -9.03 7.67 10.28
C LYS A 124 -10.55 7.82 10.33
N LYS A 125 -11.20 7.95 9.18
CA LYS A 125 -12.60 8.36 9.11
C LYS A 125 -13.55 7.24 8.67
N THR A 126 -13.03 6.05 8.34
CA THR A 126 -13.83 4.95 7.77
C THR A 126 -13.45 3.59 8.37
N ALA A 127 -14.19 2.55 8.00
CA ALA A 127 -13.88 1.17 8.39
C ALA A 127 -12.63 0.60 7.71
N LEU A 128 -12.08 1.27 6.69
CA LEU A 128 -10.92 0.79 5.94
C LEU A 128 -9.63 1.03 6.71
N GLN A 129 -8.95 -0.06 7.05
CA GLN A 129 -7.61 -0.04 7.64
C GLN A 129 -6.59 -0.56 6.64
N PHE A 130 -5.34 -0.16 6.79
CA PHE A 130 -4.26 -0.54 5.87
C PHE A 130 -3.15 -1.30 6.58
N ILE A 131 -2.48 -2.16 5.84
CA ILE A 131 -1.17 -2.71 6.16
C ILE A 131 -0.14 -2.08 5.22
N ASP A 132 1.07 -1.91 5.71
CA ASP A 132 2.16 -1.35 4.92
C ASP A 132 2.74 -2.36 3.93
N GLY A 133 3.29 -1.84 2.83
CA GLY A 133 4.10 -2.54 1.85
C GLY A 133 5.53 -1.99 1.83
N ASN A 134 6.07 -1.60 2.98
CA ASN A 134 7.36 -0.93 3.12
C ASN A 134 8.55 -1.73 2.62
N THR A 135 8.37 -3.01 2.35
CA THR A 135 9.39 -3.89 1.76
C THR A 135 9.18 -4.19 0.28
N ILE A 136 8.15 -3.59 -0.36
CA ILE A 136 7.83 -3.84 -1.77
C ILE A 136 8.52 -2.79 -2.64
N PRO A 137 9.51 -3.18 -3.48
CA PRO A 137 10.19 -2.28 -4.39
C PRO A 137 9.30 -1.89 -5.58
N ASP A 138 9.63 -0.76 -6.21
CA ASP A 138 9.14 -0.45 -7.55
C ASP A 138 9.64 -1.50 -8.56
N PHE A 139 8.95 -1.64 -9.69
CA PHE A 139 9.26 -2.70 -10.66
C PHE A 139 10.61 -2.50 -11.33
N HIS A 140 10.94 -1.26 -11.68
CA HIS A 140 12.13 -0.93 -12.47
C HIS A 140 13.26 -0.39 -11.57
N GLY A 141 13.81 -1.24 -10.73
CA GLY A 141 14.82 -0.87 -9.74
C GLY A 141 16.15 -0.34 -10.30
N ARG A 142 16.36 -0.38 -11.63
CA ARG A 142 17.51 0.23 -12.32
C ARG A 142 17.24 1.69 -12.72
N THR A 143 15.99 2.12 -12.75
CA THR A 143 15.63 3.52 -13.02
C THR A 143 16.00 4.38 -11.83
N PRO A 144 16.72 5.50 -12.03
CA PRO A 144 17.03 6.42 -10.94
C PRO A 144 15.76 6.86 -10.19
N ASP A 145 15.88 6.99 -8.88
CA ASP A 145 14.78 7.33 -7.96
C ASP A 145 13.71 6.23 -7.78
N ALA A 146 13.90 5.03 -8.35
CA ALA A 146 13.12 3.86 -7.96
C ALA A 146 13.31 3.57 -6.47
N SER A 147 12.24 3.16 -5.79
CA SER A 147 12.31 2.84 -4.37
C SER A 147 12.47 1.34 -4.12
N LEU A 148 13.23 1.03 -3.07
CA LEU A 148 13.33 -0.35 -2.55
C LEU A 148 12.12 -0.72 -1.66
N GLY A 149 11.22 0.24 -1.38
CA GLY A 149 10.02 0.06 -0.58
C GLY A 149 9.43 1.39 -0.10
N GLY A 150 8.40 1.33 0.76
CA GLY A 150 7.78 2.53 1.34
C GLY A 150 6.79 3.26 0.46
N ARG A 151 6.40 2.69 -0.70
CA ARG A 151 5.45 3.31 -1.63
C ARG A 151 4.15 2.54 -1.82
N SER A 152 3.93 1.47 -1.05
CA SER A 152 2.75 0.62 -1.24
C SER A 152 1.98 0.39 0.06
N VAL A 153 0.66 0.32 -0.03
CA VAL A 153 -0.25 -0.08 1.04
C VAL A 153 -1.25 -1.11 0.52
N CYS A 154 -1.78 -1.93 1.42
CA CYS A 154 -2.85 -2.87 1.10
C CYS A 154 -3.94 -2.78 2.16
N ALA A 155 -5.18 -3.13 1.82
CA ALA A 155 -6.24 -3.21 2.82
C ALA A 155 -5.91 -4.28 3.87
N ALA A 156 -6.08 -3.94 5.14
CA ALA A 156 -5.98 -4.89 6.24
C ALA A 156 -7.11 -5.93 6.17
N PRO A 157 -6.93 -7.15 6.73
CA PRO A 157 -8.00 -8.13 6.78
C PRO A 157 -9.28 -7.57 7.42
N PHE A 158 -10.42 -7.80 6.78
CA PHE A 158 -11.72 -7.27 7.20
C PHE A 158 -12.66 -8.39 7.65
N ASP A 159 -13.44 -8.14 8.69
CA ASP A 159 -14.45 -9.06 9.17
C ASP A 159 -15.80 -8.78 8.49
N ALA A 160 -16.15 -9.61 7.53
CA ALA A 160 -17.36 -9.45 6.72
C ALA A 160 -18.68 -9.63 7.47
N ARG A 161 -18.67 -10.12 8.70
CA ARG A 161 -19.88 -10.22 9.53
C ARG A 161 -20.49 -8.85 9.79
N LYS A 162 -19.68 -7.80 9.75
CA LYS A 162 -20.12 -6.41 9.86
C LYS A 162 -21.09 -6.00 8.74
N LEU A 163 -20.98 -6.58 7.55
CA LEU A 163 -21.86 -6.30 6.41
C LEU A 163 -23.27 -6.89 6.55
N GLY A 164 -23.50 -7.78 7.54
CA GLY A 164 -24.79 -8.43 7.72
C GLY A 164 -25.27 -9.15 6.45
N HIS A 165 -26.52 -8.93 6.07
CA HIS A 165 -27.10 -9.54 4.85
C HIS A 165 -26.45 -9.04 3.54
N ARG A 166 -25.89 -7.84 3.52
CA ARG A 166 -25.18 -7.28 2.36
C ARG A 166 -23.90 -8.02 1.99
N LEU A 167 -23.42 -8.93 2.85
CA LEU A 167 -22.33 -9.84 2.51
C LEU A 167 -22.66 -10.72 1.29
N ASN A 168 -23.92 -11.07 1.06
CA ASN A 168 -24.32 -11.89 -0.08
C ASN A 168 -24.19 -11.13 -1.40
N ASP A 169 -24.32 -9.82 -1.38
CA ASP A 169 -24.17 -8.95 -2.53
C ASP A 169 -22.70 -8.61 -2.83
N LEU A 170 -21.77 -8.97 -1.94
CA LEU A 170 -20.34 -8.80 -2.16
C LEU A 170 -19.79 -9.92 -3.04
N ARG A 171 -19.11 -9.56 -4.14
CA ARG A 171 -18.41 -10.49 -5.01
C ARG A 171 -17.38 -11.32 -4.23
N PRO A 172 -17.43 -12.66 -4.28
CA PRO A 172 -16.42 -13.51 -3.66
C PRO A 172 -15.07 -13.34 -4.37
N PRO A 173 -13.94 -13.69 -3.71
CA PRO A 173 -12.63 -13.73 -4.37
C PRO A 173 -12.63 -14.78 -5.49
N LEU A 174 -11.73 -14.62 -6.46
CA LEU A 174 -11.58 -15.59 -7.55
C LEU A 174 -11.23 -16.98 -6.97
N HIS A 175 -12.03 -17.98 -7.23
CA HIS A 175 -11.93 -19.31 -6.62
C HIS A 175 -10.53 -19.92 -6.78
N GLU A 176 -9.93 -19.78 -7.96
CA GLU A 176 -8.63 -20.34 -8.32
C GLU A 176 -7.47 -19.71 -7.49
N THR A 177 -7.66 -18.49 -6.97
CA THR A 177 -6.68 -17.84 -6.08
C THR A 177 -6.87 -18.19 -4.61
N THR A 178 -7.90 -18.94 -4.26
CA THR A 178 -8.25 -19.32 -2.88
C THR A 178 -7.83 -20.75 -2.53
N LEU A 179 -7.79 -21.06 -1.24
CA LEU A 179 -7.73 -22.42 -0.75
C LEU A 179 -9.09 -22.80 -0.18
N TRP A 180 -9.86 -23.63 -0.91
CA TRP A 180 -11.25 -24.03 -0.59
C TRP A 180 -12.20 -22.85 -0.33
N GLY A 181 -12.02 -21.76 -1.08
CA GLY A 181 -12.80 -20.52 -0.91
C GLY A 181 -12.24 -19.56 0.13
N MET A 182 -11.20 -19.93 0.86
CA MET A 182 -10.48 -19.03 1.78
C MET A 182 -9.44 -18.21 1.03
N GLY A 183 -9.57 -16.88 1.07
CA GLY A 183 -8.53 -15.98 0.57
C GLY A 183 -7.26 -16.04 1.44
N ILE A 184 -6.11 -15.95 0.81
CA ILE A 184 -4.80 -15.89 1.46
C ILE A 184 -4.28 -14.47 1.31
N ALA A 185 -3.92 -13.83 2.43
CA ALA A 185 -3.36 -12.49 2.37
C ALA A 185 -1.97 -12.50 1.72
N ALA A 186 -1.70 -11.48 0.90
CA ALA A 186 -0.39 -11.31 0.29
C ALA A 186 0.70 -11.01 1.35
N GLY A 187 1.96 -11.32 1.04
CA GLY A 187 3.09 -11.06 1.91
C GLY A 187 3.39 -12.16 2.93
N ALA A 188 3.45 -11.84 4.22
CA ALA A 188 3.89 -12.75 5.28
C ALA A 188 3.00 -13.99 5.42
N GLU A 189 1.69 -13.86 5.24
CA GLU A 189 0.76 -14.98 5.36
C GLU A 189 1.00 -16.05 4.29
N MET A 190 1.25 -15.65 3.05
CA MET A 190 1.58 -16.57 1.96
C MET A 190 2.80 -17.45 2.30
N ARG A 191 3.80 -16.89 3.02
CA ARG A 191 4.99 -17.65 3.46
C ARG A 191 4.61 -18.74 4.47
N HIS A 192 3.63 -18.50 5.34
CA HIS A 192 3.14 -19.55 6.25
C HIS A 192 2.45 -20.68 5.50
N PHE A 193 1.66 -20.39 4.45
CA PHE A 193 1.04 -21.42 3.62
C PHE A 193 2.08 -22.27 2.88
N LEU A 194 3.10 -21.67 2.27
CA LEU A 194 4.17 -22.39 1.59
C LEU A 194 5.03 -23.23 2.56
N ASN A 195 5.15 -22.82 3.83
CA ASN A 195 5.93 -23.53 4.84
C ASN A 195 5.07 -24.40 5.79
N ALA A 196 3.77 -24.54 5.53
CA ALA A 196 2.87 -25.24 6.46
C ALA A 196 3.27 -26.70 6.74
N LEU A 197 3.83 -27.40 5.75
CA LEU A 197 4.32 -28.79 5.90
C LEU A 197 5.78 -28.88 6.37
N HIS A 198 6.48 -27.75 6.51
CA HIS A 198 7.91 -27.73 6.79
C HIS A 198 8.27 -27.10 8.15
N LYS A 199 7.37 -26.27 8.71
CA LYS A 199 7.59 -25.55 9.97
C LYS A 199 6.40 -25.71 10.92
N PRO A 200 6.57 -26.21 12.15
CA PRO A 200 5.47 -26.40 13.10
C PRO A 200 4.66 -25.12 13.35
N ALA A 201 5.32 -23.97 13.51
CA ALA A 201 4.64 -22.69 13.71
C ALA A 201 3.74 -22.31 12.52
N SER A 202 4.18 -22.58 11.28
CA SER A 202 3.38 -22.35 10.08
C SER A 202 2.22 -23.33 9.98
N PHE A 203 2.42 -24.58 10.37
CA PHE A 203 1.37 -25.60 10.43
C PHE A 203 0.24 -25.17 11.37
N TRP A 204 0.56 -24.77 12.59
CA TRP A 204 -0.42 -24.30 13.56
C TRP A 204 -1.12 -23.01 13.10
N TYR A 205 -0.39 -22.08 12.51
CA TYR A 205 -0.95 -20.85 11.98
C TYR A 205 -1.99 -21.14 10.89
N VAL A 206 -1.64 -21.94 9.89
CA VAL A 206 -2.54 -22.33 8.79
C VAL A 206 -3.69 -23.17 9.31
N GLY A 207 -3.44 -24.13 10.25
CA GLY A 207 -4.48 -24.93 10.89
C GLY A 207 -5.53 -24.09 11.58
N LYS A 208 -5.12 -23.05 12.33
CA LYS A 208 -6.04 -22.10 12.99
C LYS A 208 -6.90 -21.32 11.96
N LEU A 209 -6.30 -20.87 10.86
CA LEU A 209 -7.04 -20.18 9.81
C LEU A 209 -8.05 -21.10 9.11
N LEU A 210 -7.67 -22.33 8.79
CA LEU A 210 -8.55 -23.32 8.19
C LEU A 210 -9.70 -23.69 9.14
N PHE A 211 -9.42 -23.93 10.41
CA PHE A 211 -10.46 -24.20 11.41
C PHE A 211 -11.50 -23.06 11.47
N ARG A 212 -11.01 -21.82 11.55
CA ARG A 212 -11.90 -20.65 11.49
C ARG A 212 -12.71 -20.62 10.20
N HIS A 213 -12.07 -20.86 9.06
CA HIS A 213 -12.74 -20.86 7.76
C HIS A 213 -13.84 -21.91 7.66
N PHE A 214 -13.57 -23.16 8.09
CA PHE A 214 -14.59 -24.21 8.08
C PHE A 214 -15.73 -23.92 9.04
N LYS A 215 -15.44 -23.34 10.21
CA LYS A 215 -16.47 -22.82 11.13
C LYS A 215 -17.32 -21.75 10.44
N ASP A 216 -16.71 -20.80 9.74
CA ASP A 216 -17.43 -19.75 9.01
C ASP A 216 -18.31 -20.33 7.90
N LEU A 217 -17.83 -21.35 7.17
CA LEU A 217 -18.61 -22.04 6.14
C LEU A 217 -19.85 -22.71 6.73
N LEU A 218 -19.71 -23.32 7.89
CA LEU A 218 -20.83 -23.99 8.57
C LEU A 218 -21.89 -22.98 9.06
N LEU A 219 -21.46 -21.87 9.65
CA LEU A 219 -22.35 -20.88 10.26
C LEU A 219 -22.89 -19.84 9.25
N HIS A 220 -22.08 -19.43 8.28
CA HIS A 220 -22.37 -18.32 7.37
C HIS A 220 -22.40 -18.74 5.89
N ARG A 221 -22.19 -20.03 5.58
CA ARG A 221 -22.09 -20.57 4.22
C ARG A 221 -20.99 -19.94 3.37
N ARG A 222 -20.13 -19.10 3.96
CA ARG A 222 -19.08 -18.33 3.32
C ARG A 222 -18.01 -17.99 4.35
N GLY A 223 -16.74 -17.89 3.91
CA GLY A 223 -15.68 -17.35 4.75
C GLY A 223 -15.92 -15.87 5.09
N THR A 224 -15.82 -15.50 6.37
CA THR A 224 -16.08 -14.14 6.85
C THR A 224 -14.82 -13.31 6.98
N ARG A 225 -13.64 -13.91 6.97
CA ARG A 225 -12.36 -13.19 6.93
C ARG A 225 -12.01 -12.82 5.50
N LEU A 226 -12.20 -11.56 5.15
CA LEU A 226 -11.80 -11.02 3.84
C LEU A 226 -10.36 -10.53 3.89
N VAL A 227 -9.64 -10.66 2.76
CA VAL A 227 -8.26 -10.22 2.58
C VAL A 227 -8.08 -9.60 1.21
N ASN A 228 -6.97 -8.87 0.99
CA ASN A 228 -6.63 -8.28 -0.30
C ASN A 228 -7.73 -7.34 -0.84
N GLY A 229 -7.98 -7.35 -2.15
CA GLY A 229 -9.04 -6.54 -2.77
C GLY A 229 -10.44 -6.84 -2.26
N ASN A 230 -10.70 -8.08 -1.80
CA ASN A 230 -11.99 -8.42 -1.19
C ASN A 230 -12.19 -7.71 0.15
N ALA A 231 -11.12 -7.57 0.97
CA ALA A 231 -11.14 -6.78 2.19
C ALA A 231 -11.32 -5.29 1.91
N LEU A 232 -10.66 -4.78 0.86
CA LEU A 232 -10.79 -3.39 0.42
C LEU A 232 -12.26 -3.05 0.11
N ILE A 233 -12.90 -3.86 -0.72
CA ILE A 233 -14.32 -3.64 -1.07
C ILE A 233 -15.22 -3.84 0.14
N GLY A 234 -14.98 -4.87 0.96
CA GLY A 234 -15.78 -5.11 2.17
C GLY A 234 -15.75 -3.93 3.14
N ALA A 235 -14.57 -3.35 3.39
CA ALA A 235 -14.41 -2.20 4.27
C ALA A 235 -15.00 -0.91 3.67
N LEU A 236 -14.83 -0.68 2.37
CA LEU A 236 -15.44 0.47 1.68
C LEU A 236 -16.96 0.37 1.65
N ALA A 237 -17.52 -0.82 1.35
CA ALA A 237 -18.96 -1.04 1.38
C ALA A 237 -19.55 -0.85 2.78
N GLN A 238 -18.88 -1.34 3.84
CA GLN A 238 -19.28 -1.05 5.21
C GLN A 238 -19.31 0.44 5.48
N SER A 239 -18.25 1.16 5.11
CA SER A 239 -18.19 2.61 5.31
C SER A 239 -19.28 3.35 4.54
N ALA A 240 -19.57 2.90 3.31
CA ALA A 240 -20.65 3.46 2.49
C ALA A 240 -22.02 3.26 3.18
N LEU A 241 -22.29 2.05 3.68
CA LEU A 241 -23.54 1.74 4.39
C LEU A 241 -23.68 2.52 5.70
N ASP A 242 -22.58 2.65 6.47
CA ASP A 242 -22.55 3.42 7.73
C ASP A 242 -22.85 4.92 7.49
N LEU A 243 -22.51 5.43 6.30
CA LEU A 243 -22.78 6.81 5.87
C LEU A 243 -24.11 6.98 5.11
N GLY A 244 -24.93 5.92 5.05
CA GLY A 244 -26.26 5.97 4.42
C GLY A 244 -26.24 5.92 2.89
N VAL A 245 -25.13 5.50 2.26
CA VAL A 245 -25.07 5.31 0.81
C VAL A 245 -25.94 4.13 0.40
N GLU A 246 -26.81 4.34 -0.57
CA GLU A 246 -27.63 3.28 -1.16
C GLU A 246 -26.84 2.59 -2.30
N ILE A 247 -26.63 1.27 -2.17
CA ILE A 247 -25.98 0.44 -3.21
C ILE A 247 -27.05 -0.43 -3.86
N ARG A 248 -27.30 -0.22 -5.17
CA ARG A 248 -28.27 -0.95 -5.99
C ARG A 248 -27.54 -1.87 -6.96
N VAL A 249 -27.64 -3.17 -6.77
CA VAL A 249 -27.14 -4.18 -7.70
C VAL A 249 -28.22 -4.50 -8.75
N ASN A 250 -27.87 -5.23 -9.83
CA ASN A 250 -28.75 -5.52 -10.98
C ASN A 250 -29.34 -4.24 -11.61
N SER A 251 -28.54 -3.18 -11.65
CA SER A 251 -29.01 -1.82 -11.99
C SER A 251 -28.07 -1.17 -13.03
N PRO A 252 -27.98 -1.72 -14.27
CA PRO A 252 -27.13 -1.14 -15.30
C PRO A 252 -27.63 0.25 -15.75
N ALA A 253 -26.70 1.20 -15.85
CA ALA A 253 -26.95 2.50 -16.46
C ALA A 253 -26.94 2.37 -17.97
N VAL A 254 -27.98 2.89 -18.63
CA VAL A 254 -28.19 2.76 -20.09
C VAL A 254 -27.98 4.07 -20.84
N ARG A 255 -28.15 5.21 -20.19
CA ARG A 255 -28.02 6.53 -20.81
C ARG A 255 -27.79 7.60 -19.73
N LEU A 256 -26.93 8.57 -20.01
CA LEU A 256 -26.79 9.77 -19.17
C LEU A 256 -27.93 10.77 -19.47
N LEU A 257 -28.34 11.51 -18.46
CA LEU A 257 -29.25 12.64 -18.58
C LEU A 257 -28.44 13.94 -18.66
N GLN A 258 -28.78 14.78 -19.62
CA GLN A 258 -28.09 16.05 -19.84
C GLN A 258 -29.11 17.18 -19.95
N LYS A 259 -28.80 18.34 -19.35
CA LYS A 259 -29.57 19.57 -19.45
C LYS A 259 -28.59 20.74 -19.58
N ASP A 260 -28.77 21.58 -20.59
CA ASP A 260 -27.94 22.77 -20.84
C ASP A 260 -26.42 22.47 -20.85
N GLY A 261 -26.03 21.37 -21.49
CA GLY A 261 -24.64 20.91 -21.57
C GLY A 261 -24.09 20.25 -20.28
N ARG A 262 -24.86 20.22 -19.20
CA ARG A 262 -24.48 19.61 -17.92
C ARG A 262 -25.08 18.20 -17.78
N VAL A 263 -24.31 17.25 -17.31
CA VAL A 263 -24.80 15.93 -16.90
C VAL A 263 -25.51 16.04 -15.54
N THR A 264 -26.78 15.59 -15.51
CA THR A 264 -27.69 15.77 -14.37
C THR A 264 -28.24 14.45 -13.83
N GLY A 265 -27.72 13.31 -14.28
CA GLY A 265 -28.16 12.00 -13.83
C GLY A 265 -28.01 10.90 -14.88
N ALA A 266 -28.66 9.80 -14.69
CA ALA A 266 -28.69 8.68 -15.64
C ALA A 266 -30.04 7.93 -15.63
N VAL A 267 -30.33 7.24 -16.75
CA VAL A 267 -31.40 6.25 -16.83
C VAL A 267 -30.82 4.89 -16.47
N ILE A 268 -31.43 4.24 -15.51
CA ILE A 268 -31.04 2.94 -14.97
C ILE A 268 -32.07 1.89 -15.38
N GLN A 269 -31.64 0.74 -15.90
CA GLN A 269 -32.51 -0.39 -16.14
C GLN A 269 -32.69 -1.18 -14.84
N THR A 270 -33.92 -1.40 -14.44
CA THR A 270 -34.28 -2.26 -13.29
C THR A 270 -35.17 -3.41 -13.74
N SER A 271 -35.49 -4.32 -12.85
CA SER A 271 -36.45 -5.41 -13.12
C SER A 271 -37.86 -4.89 -13.41
N ALA A 272 -38.21 -3.69 -12.93
CA ALA A 272 -39.50 -3.04 -13.14
C ALA A 272 -39.55 -2.13 -14.39
N GLY A 273 -38.42 -1.98 -15.11
CA GLY A 273 -38.32 -1.11 -16.26
C GLY A 273 -37.22 -0.05 -16.09
N GLN A 274 -37.22 0.97 -16.95
CA GLN A 274 -36.24 2.06 -16.88
C GLN A 274 -36.69 3.14 -15.88
N VAL A 275 -35.74 3.56 -15.05
CA VAL A 275 -35.93 4.58 -14.04
C VAL A 275 -34.88 5.67 -14.22
N SER A 276 -35.30 6.94 -14.19
CA SER A 276 -34.37 8.08 -14.23
C SER A 276 -33.95 8.45 -12.81
N ILE A 277 -32.64 8.51 -12.55
CA ILE A 277 -32.07 9.04 -11.30
C ILE A 277 -31.49 10.41 -11.60
N GLN A 278 -31.97 11.43 -10.91
CA GLN A 278 -31.44 12.80 -10.97
C GLN A 278 -30.30 12.98 -9.95
N ALA A 279 -29.23 13.68 -10.36
CA ALA A 279 -28.03 13.91 -9.55
C ALA A 279 -27.63 15.40 -9.63
N SER A 280 -27.83 16.16 -8.57
CA SER A 280 -27.65 17.62 -8.55
C SER A 280 -26.19 18.06 -8.72
N HIS A 281 -25.22 17.25 -8.25
CA HIS A 281 -23.77 17.52 -8.36
C HIS A 281 -23.13 16.78 -9.52
N GLY A 282 -23.79 15.75 -10.09
CA GLY A 282 -23.34 15.05 -11.29
C GLY A 282 -23.25 13.54 -11.15
N VAL A 283 -22.50 12.93 -12.10
CA VAL A 283 -22.36 11.47 -12.25
C VAL A 283 -20.89 11.09 -12.27
N MET A 284 -20.53 10.05 -11.52
CA MET A 284 -19.21 9.40 -11.54
C MET A 284 -19.28 8.10 -12.34
N LEU A 285 -18.50 7.99 -13.41
CA LEU A 285 -18.31 6.75 -14.17
C LEU A 285 -17.14 5.97 -13.61
N ALA A 286 -17.37 4.74 -13.12
CA ALA A 286 -16.35 3.86 -12.57
C ALA A 286 -16.71 2.38 -12.80
N THR A 287 -17.07 2.04 -14.05
CA THR A 287 -17.60 0.75 -14.48
C THR A 287 -16.53 -0.30 -14.76
N GLY A 288 -15.24 0.10 -14.73
CA GLY A 288 -14.09 -0.81 -14.80
C GLY A 288 -13.48 -0.97 -16.20
N GLY A 289 -13.73 -0.07 -17.13
CA GLY A 289 -13.13 -0.05 -18.46
C GLY A 289 -13.71 -1.11 -19.43
N PHE A 290 -12.91 -1.48 -20.43
CA PHE A 290 -13.37 -2.32 -21.56
C PHE A 290 -12.66 -3.67 -21.76
N PRO A 291 -12.11 -4.34 -20.73
CA PRO A 291 -11.27 -5.53 -20.96
C PRO A 291 -12.01 -6.71 -21.60
N HIS A 292 -13.34 -6.69 -21.60
CA HIS A 292 -14.20 -7.70 -22.22
C HIS A 292 -15.07 -7.15 -23.36
N ASP A 293 -14.73 -5.99 -23.95
CA ASP A 293 -15.33 -5.44 -25.16
C ASP A 293 -14.50 -5.85 -26.39
N PRO A 294 -14.96 -6.80 -27.24
CA PRO A 294 -14.17 -7.23 -28.39
C PRO A 294 -13.94 -6.11 -29.43
N ALA A 295 -14.90 -5.20 -29.59
CA ALA A 295 -14.77 -4.12 -30.57
C ALA A 295 -13.64 -3.15 -30.17
N ARG A 296 -13.59 -2.74 -28.92
CA ARG A 296 -12.53 -1.88 -28.42
C ARG A 296 -11.18 -2.58 -28.35
N LYS A 297 -11.14 -3.87 -27.96
CA LYS A 297 -9.89 -4.65 -28.00
C LYS A 297 -9.32 -4.72 -29.41
N LYS A 298 -10.19 -4.96 -30.43
CA LYS A 298 -9.78 -4.95 -31.84
C LYS A 298 -9.19 -3.60 -32.27
N GLN A 299 -9.78 -2.50 -31.79
CA GLN A 299 -9.32 -1.14 -32.13
C GLN A 299 -8.01 -0.78 -31.43
N LEU A 300 -7.86 -1.12 -30.14
CA LEU A 300 -6.81 -0.58 -29.27
C LEU A 300 -5.68 -1.56 -28.92
N LEU A 301 -5.81 -2.85 -29.27
CA LEU A 301 -4.82 -3.88 -28.99
C LEU A 301 -4.30 -4.49 -30.30
N PRO A 302 -3.13 -4.08 -30.82
CA PRO A 302 -2.63 -4.55 -32.12
C PRO A 302 -2.49 -6.08 -32.22
N HIS A 303 -2.22 -6.76 -31.10
CA HIS A 303 -2.10 -8.22 -31.02
C HIS A 303 -3.47 -8.95 -30.93
N ALA A 304 -4.58 -8.23 -30.97
CA ALA A 304 -5.92 -8.79 -30.90
C ALA A 304 -6.77 -8.36 -32.12
N PRO A 305 -6.42 -8.79 -33.35
CA PRO A 305 -7.01 -8.31 -34.59
C PRO A 305 -8.50 -8.64 -34.75
N THR A 306 -9.03 -9.61 -34.01
CA THR A 306 -10.48 -9.87 -33.93
C THR A 306 -11.10 -9.40 -32.62
N GLY A 307 -10.29 -8.98 -31.64
CA GLY A 307 -10.70 -8.63 -30.28
C GLY A 307 -10.86 -9.84 -29.34
N HIS A 308 -10.59 -11.06 -29.82
CA HIS A 308 -10.70 -12.28 -29.02
C HIS A 308 -9.36 -12.88 -28.59
N GLU A 309 -8.24 -12.38 -29.09
CA GLU A 309 -6.89 -12.89 -28.83
C GLU A 309 -6.24 -12.30 -27.58
N HIS A 310 -7.02 -11.60 -26.77
CA HIS A 310 -6.59 -11.01 -25.50
C HIS A 310 -7.58 -11.36 -24.38
N TRP A 311 -7.06 -12.01 -23.32
CA TRP A 311 -7.85 -12.52 -22.20
C TRP A 311 -7.58 -11.70 -20.92
N SER A 312 -8.61 -11.02 -20.41
CA SER A 312 -8.46 -10.28 -19.16
C SER A 312 -8.82 -11.14 -17.95
N ALA A 313 -8.05 -11.00 -16.86
CA ALA A 313 -8.39 -11.51 -15.54
C ALA A 313 -9.39 -10.61 -14.79
N GLY A 314 -9.85 -9.52 -15.43
CA GLY A 314 -10.85 -8.63 -14.86
C GLY A 314 -12.26 -9.23 -14.86
N ASN A 315 -13.17 -8.54 -14.17
CA ASN A 315 -14.58 -8.92 -14.15
C ASN A 315 -15.16 -8.88 -15.57
N ARG A 316 -15.88 -9.94 -15.92
CA ARG A 316 -16.48 -10.09 -17.26
C ARG A 316 -17.57 -9.07 -17.57
N GLY A 317 -18.16 -8.48 -16.54
CA GLY A 317 -19.07 -7.35 -16.66
C GLY A 317 -18.39 -6.05 -17.16
N ASN A 318 -17.08 -5.94 -17.21
CA ASN A 318 -16.37 -4.75 -17.66
C ASN A 318 -16.32 -4.71 -19.20
N THR A 319 -17.39 -4.22 -19.81
CA THR A 319 -17.62 -4.23 -21.25
C THR A 319 -17.63 -2.85 -21.90
N GLY A 320 -16.99 -1.86 -21.26
CA GLY A 320 -16.83 -0.50 -21.80
C GLY A 320 -18.05 0.40 -21.65
N ASP A 321 -18.94 0.08 -20.72
CA ASP A 321 -20.20 0.84 -20.56
C ASP A 321 -19.95 2.29 -20.17
N GLY A 322 -19.03 2.55 -19.20
CA GLY A 322 -18.68 3.89 -18.76
C GLY A 322 -18.08 4.74 -19.89
N LEU A 323 -17.27 4.11 -20.76
CA LEU A 323 -16.71 4.78 -21.90
C LEU A 323 -17.80 5.21 -22.89
N ARG A 324 -18.71 4.25 -23.26
CA ARG A 324 -19.84 4.56 -24.15
C ARG A 324 -20.74 5.65 -23.59
N LEU A 325 -21.03 5.61 -22.29
CA LEU A 325 -21.81 6.64 -21.61
C LEU A 325 -21.10 8.00 -21.68
N GLY A 326 -19.81 8.06 -21.42
CA GLY A 326 -19.02 9.31 -21.49
C GLY A 326 -18.95 9.87 -22.90
N GLU A 327 -18.69 9.02 -23.90
CA GLU A 327 -18.66 9.41 -25.33
C GLU A 327 -20.02 9.94 -25.81
N SER A 328 -21.14 9.36 -25.35
CA SER A 328 -22.49 9.80 -25.74
C SER A 328 -22.82 11.25 -25.38
N VAL A 329 -22.06 11.85 -24.47
CA VAL A 329 -22.19 13.24 -24.03
C VAL A 329 -20.98 14.12 -24.40
N GLY A 330 -20.10 13.62 -25.30
CA GLY A 330 -18.97 14.37 -25.84
C GLY A 330 -17.64 14.13 -25.13
N GLY A 331 -17.52 13.13 -24.27
CA GLY A 331 -16.24 12.72 -23.66
C GLY A 331 -15.32 12.06 -24.69
N VAL A 332 -14.00 12.17 -24.48
CA VAL A 332 -12.97 11.63 -25.38
C VAL A 332 -12.24 10.47 -24.71
N VAL A 333 -12.15 9.33 -25.40
CA VAL A 333 -11.30 8.21 -24.98
C VAL A 333 -9.85 8.46 -25.40
N ALA A 334 -8.89 8.22 -24.51
CA ALA A 334 -7.47 8.32 -24.80
C ALA A 334 -7.01 7.09 -25.58
N GLU A 335 -6.78 7.22 -26.87
CA GLU A 335 -6.31 6.15 -27.76
C GLU A 335 -4.79 6.15 -27.95
N ASP A 336 -4.11 7.19 -27.48
CA ASP A 336 -2.67 7.46 -27.62
C ASP A 336 -1.81 6.91 -26.47
N MET A 337 -2.35 5.99 -25.69
CA MET A 337 -1.62 5.28 -24.65
C MET A 337 -0.57 4.34 -25.25
N VAL A 338 0.63 4.25 -24.65
CA VAL A 338 1.67 3.30 -25.08
C VAL A 338 1.13 1.88 -25.09
N GLN A 339 0.36 1.52 -24.06
CA GLN A 339 -0.43 0.30 -24.01
C GLN A 339 -1.84 0.65 -23.54
N ALA A 340 -2.84 0.16 -24.24
CA ALA A 340 -4.24 0.41 -23.88
C ALA A 340 -4.73 -0.49 -22.72
N ALA A 341 -3.98 -1.55 -22.39
CA ALA A 341 -4.31 -2.52 -21.35
C ALA A 341 -3.19 -2.67 -20.31
N ALA A 342 -3.58 -2.92 -19.06
CA ALA A 342 -2.70 -3.28 -17.96
C ALA A 342 -2.24 -4.74 -18.14
N LEU A 343 -1.26 -4.96 -19.00
CA LEU A 343 -0.81 -6.27 -19.46
C LEU A 343 -0.40 -7.20 -18.32
N ALA A 344 -0.81 -8.45 -18.39
CA ALA A 344 -0.39 -9.53 -17.51
C ALA A 344 -0.56 -10.89 -18.20
N PRO A 345 0.35 -11.85 -18.04
CA PRO A 345 0.20 -13.19 -18.59
C PRO A 345 -0.95 -13.92 -17.89
N VAL A 346 -1.78 -14.55 -18.67
CA VAL A 346 -2.99 -15.26 -18.22
C VAL A 346 -2.93 -16.72 -18.68
N SER A 347 -3.32 -17.67 -17.83
CA SER A 347 -3.61 -19.04 -18.23
C SER A 347 -5.11 -19.30 -18.23
N LEU A 348 -5.56 -20.13 -19.17
CA LEU A 348 -6.96 -20.46 -19.37
C LEU A 348 -7.30 -21.73 -18.58
N VAL A 349 -7.90 -21.56 -17.40
CA VAL A 349 -8.27 -22.67 -16.50
C VAL A 349 -9.63 -23.20 -16.89
N PRO A 350 -9.75 -24.50 -17.30
CA PRO A 350 -11.04 -25.10 -17.65
C PRO A 350 -12.02 -25.10 -16.47
N LYS A 351 -13.24 -24.61 -16.66
CA LYS A 351 -14.28 -24.62 -15.63
C LYS A 351 -14.81 -26.06 -15.44
N HIS A 352 -14.85 -26.49 -14.18
CA HIS A 352 -15.56 -27.74 -13.86
C HIS A 352 -17.07 -27.53 -14.01
N SER A 353 -17.76 -28.49 -14.64
CA SER A 353 -19.18 -28.42 -15.01
C SER A 353 -20.18 -28.20 -13.85
N LYS A 354 -19.70 -28.21 -12.59
CA LYS A 354 -20.53 -28.02 -11.39
C LYS A 354 -20.59 -26.56 -10.89
N THR A 355 -19.80 -25.64 -11.43
CA THR A 355 -19.79 -24.20 -11.04
C THR A 355 -20.64 -23.33 -11.99
N ARG A 356 -21.59 -23.88 -12.64
CA ARG A 356 -22.32 -23.38 -13.84
C ARG A 356 -23.32 -22.23 -13.60
N ALA A 357 -23.49 -21.69 -12.38
CA ALA A 357 -24.73 -20.96 -12.09
C ALA A 357 -24.64 -19.44 -11.94
N LEU A 358 -23.45 -18.76 -11.90
CA LEU A 358 -23.39 -17.36 -11.50
C LEU A 358 -22.54 -16.41 -12.39
N GLU A 359 -22.01 -16.84 -13.54
CA GLU A 359 -21.21 -15.95 -14.38
C GLU A 359 -21.84 -15.74 -15.77
N VAL A 360 -22.46 -14.60 -15.96
CA VAL A 360 -23.07 -14.18 -17.24
C VAL A 360 -21.99 -13.55 -18.12
N GLY A 361 -21.85 -14.06 -19.35
CA GLY A 361 -21.15 -13.44 -20.48
C GLY A 361 -19.66 -13.73 -20.59
N SER A 362 -19.28 -14.70 -21.45
CA SER A 362 -17.90 -14.89 -21.89
C SER A 362 -17.68 -16.07 -22.81
N ASP A 363 -16.39 -16.31 -23.18
CA ASP A 363 -15.83 -17.64 -23.38
C ASP A 363 -16.22 -18.52 -22.17
N ASN A 364 -17.37 -19.23 -22.31
CA ASN A 364 -18.07 -19.88 -21.20
C ASN A 364 -17.29 -21.05 -20.57
N ASN A 365 -16.09 -21.38 -21.08
CA ASN A 365 -15.37 -22.61 -20.75
C ASN A 365 -14.15 -22.44 -19.84
N HIS A 366 -13.61 -21.21 -19.66
CA HIS A 366 -12.38 -20.99 -18.92
C HIS A 366 -12.47 -19.86 -17.90
N THR A 367 -11.78 -20.02 -16.77
CA THR A 367 -11.41 -18.91 -15.89
C THR A 367 -10.04 -18.37 -16.30
N HIS A 368 -9.89 -17.06 -16.35
CA HIS A 368 -8.64 -16.40 -16.71
C HIS A 368 -7.79 -16.19 -15.43
N PHE A 369 -6.75 -17.00 -15.26
CA PHE A 369 -5.88 -16.94 -14.09
C PHE A 369 -4.63 -16.07 -14.37
N PRO A 370 -4.39 -14.96 -13.63
CA PRO A 370 -3.22 -14.12 -13.87
C PRO A 370 -1.99 -14.67 -13.17
N HIS A 371 -0.86 -14.76 -13.88
CA HIS A 371 0.44 -15.15 -13.35
C HIS A 371 1.23 -13.91 -12.88
N LEU A 372 1.14 -13.56 -11.61
CA LEU A 372 1.73 -12.33 -11.09
C LEU A 372 3.08 -12.56 -10.38
N ILE A 373 3.19 -13.62 -9.58
CA ILE A 373 4.34 -13.84 -8.67
C ILE A 373 4.98 -15.23 -8.82
N ASP A 374 4.32 -16.20 -9.40
CA ASP A 374 4.78 -17.59 -9.51
C ASP A 374 5.98 -17.75 -10.46
N ARG A 375 6.07 -16.90 -11.49
CA ARG A 375 7.11 -16.91 -12.51
C ARG A 375 8.53 -16.65 -11.97
N ALA A 376 8.63 -15.87 -10.88
CA ALA A 376 9.91 -15.49 -10.28
C ALA A 376 10.50 -16.58 -9.37
N LYS A 377 9.76 -17.66 -9.07
CA LYS A 377 10.24 -18.72 -8.19
C LYS A 377 11.37 -19.52 -8.84
N PRO A 378 12.36 -19.97 -8.03
CA PRO A 378 13.53 -20.68 -8.57
C PRO A 378 13.16 -22.05 -9.15
N GLY A 379 13.62 -22.37 -10.35
CA GLY A 379 13.35 -23.65 -11.06
C GLY A 379 12.19 -23.56 -12.06
N LEU A 380 11.93 -22.36 -12.60
CA LEU A 380 10.96 -22.11 -13.65
C LEU A 380 11.60 -21.26 -14.75
N ILE A 381 11.28 -21.59 -16.01
CA ILE A 381 11.53 -20.77 -17.19
C ILE A 381 10.27 -20.60 -18.02
N ALA A 382 10.25 -19.57 -18.86
CA ALA A 382 9.23 -19.34 -19.87
C ALA A 382 9.82 -19.48 -21.25
N VAL A 383 9.17 -20.25 -22.12
CA VAL A 383 9.64 -20.49 -23.49
C VAL A 383 8.53 -20.29 -24.52
N THR A 384 8.90 -19.85 -25.73
CA THR A 384 8.02 -19.80 -26.90
C THR A 384 7.72 -21.22 -27.40
N SER A 385 6.84 -21.35 -28.40
CA SER A 385 6.62 -22.62 -29.11
C SER A 385 7.88 -23.18 -29.81
N GLU A 386 8.85 -22.32 -30.07
CA GLU A 386 10.15 -22.70 -30.63
C GLU A 386 11.15 -23.20 -29.59
N GLY A 387 10.81 -23.11 -28.28
CA GLY A 387 11.62 -23.60 -27.19
C GLY A 387 12.65 -22.62 -26.62
N PHE A 388 12.66 -21.35 -27.04
CA PHE A 388 13.58 -20.31 -26.55
C PHE A 388 12.97 -19.53 -25.38
N ARG A 389 13.80 -19.16 -24.41
CA ARG A 389 13.46 -18.11 -23.44
C ARG A 389 13.41 -16.76 -24.14
N PHE A 390 12.54 -15.88 -23.70
CA PHE A 390 12.33 -14.56 -24.30
C PHE A 390 12.30 -13.41 -23.29
N ALA A 391 12.31 -13.70 -21.99
CA ALA A 391 12.18 -12.70 -20.94
C ALA A 391 12.89 -13.10 -19.65
N ASN A 392 13.11 -12.12 -18.78
CA ASN A 392 13.33 -12.34 -17.36
C ASN A 392 11.99 -12.71 -16.71
N GLU A 393 11.81 -13.94 -16.34
CA GLU A 393 10.55 -14.41 -15.74
C GLU A 393 10.27 -13.77 -14.37
N ALA A 394 11.30 -13.19 -13.71
CA ALA A 394 11.17 -12.52 -12.43
C ALA A 394 10.83 -11.02 -12.54
N ASP A 395 10.85 -10.46 -13.73
CA ASP A 395 10.39 -9.10 -13.97
C ASP A 395 8.88 -8.98 -13.80
N SER A 396 8.37 -7.78 -13.82
CA SER A 396 6.95 -7.53 -13.63
C SER A 396 6.10 -8.31 -14.64
N TYR A 397 4.89 -8.59 -14.29
CA TYR A 397 3.95 -9.25 -15.21
C TYR A 397 3.69 -8.42 -16.47
N TYR A 398 3.82 -7.10 -16.36
CA TYR A 398 3.68 -6.17 -17.48
C TYR A 398 4.86 -6.30 -18.44
N ASP A 399 6.11 -6.23 -17.93
CA ASP A 399 7.33 -6.35 -18.75
C ASP A 399 7.45 -7.73 -19.39
N PHE A 400 7.08 -8.77 -18.63
CA PHE A 400 7.03 -10.13 -19.18
C PHE A 400 6.07 -10.23 -20.38
N MET A 401 4.90 -9.58 -20.29
CA MET A 401 3.95 -9.57 -21.41
C MET A 401 4.45 -8.75 -22.60
N GLN A 402 5.08 -7.60 -22.34
CA GLN A 402 5.71 -6.82 -23.42
C GLN A 402 6.77 -7.64 -24.15
N ALA A 403 7.61 -8.37 -23.39
CA ALA A 403 8.63 -9.25 -23.97
C ALA A 403 8.00 -10.39 -24.78
N LEU A 404 6.88 -10.99 -24.32
CA LEU A 404 6.16 -11.99 -25.08
C LEU A 404 5.59 -11.42 -26.37
N LEU A 405 4.97 -10.25 -26.32
CA LEU A 405 4.44 -9.57 -27.52
C LEU A 405 5.54 -9.28 -28.53
N ALA A 406 6.70 -8.80 -28.05
CA ALA A 406 7.88 -8.51 -28.89
C ALA A 406 8.51 -9.77 -29.49
N ALA A 407 8.50 -10.89 -28.75
CA ALA A 407 9.01 -12.17 -29.25
C ALA A 407 8.04 -12.92 -30.18
N THR A 408 6.78 -12.46 -30.25
CA THR A 408 5.77 -13.13 -31.09
C THR A 408 5.85 -12.63 -32.54
N PRO A 409 6.05 -13.52 -33.53
CA PRO A 409 6.03 -13.14 -34.94
C PRO A 409 4.69 -12.53 -35.36
N ALA A 410 4.72 -11.61 -36.31
CA ALA A 410 3.53 -10.98 -36.84
C ALA A 410 2.49 -12.02 -37.33
N GLY A 411 1.23 -11.83 -36.95
CA GLY A 411 0.13 -12.73 -37.31
C GLY A 411 0.04 -14.03 -36.51
N LYS A 412 0.94 -14.24 -35.53
CA LYS A 412 0.86 -15.36 -34.57
C LYS A 412 0.18 -14.91 -33.28
N LYS A 413 -0.38 -15.87 -32.54
CA LYS A 413 -0.91 -15.61 -31.19
C LYS A 413 0.25 -15.46 -30.21
N PRO A 414 0.22 -14.43 -29.32
CA PRO A 414 1.17 -14.32 -28.25
C PRO A 414 0.88 -15.37 -27.16
N GLU A 415 1.66 -16.44 -27.19
CA GLU A 415 1.54 -17.55 -26.24
C GLU A 415 2.92 -18.12 -25.90
N ALA A 416 3.06 -18.61 -24.68
CA ALA A 416 4.27 -19.22 -24.19
C ALA A 416 3.95 -20.32 -23.18
N TRP A 417 4.97 -21.10 -22.82
CA TRP A 417 4.88 -22.16 -21.85
C TRP A 417 5.77 -21.87 -20.64
N LEU A 418 5.18 -21.92 -19.44
CA LEU A 418 5.90 -21.90 -18.19
C LEU A 418 6.34 -23.32 -17.86
N ILE A 419 7.65 -23.59 -17.88
CA ILE A 419 8.24 -24.92 -17.70
C ILE A 419 8.86 -25.04 -16.32
N CYS A 420 8.59 -26.13 -15.61
CA CYS A 420 9.20 -26.45 -14.32
C CYS A 420 9.34 -27.95 -14.11
N ASP A 421 10.04 -28.33 -13.04
CA ASP A 421 10.21 -29.72 -12.63
C ASP A 421 9.25 -30.14 -11.51
N HIS A 422 9.38 -31.40 -11.07
CA HIS A 422 8.55 -31.97 -10.00
C HIS A 422 8.73 -31.26 -8.67
N HIS A 423 9.97 -30.88 -8.33
CA HIS A 423 10.26 -30.18 -7.06
C HIS A 423 9.58 -28.81 -7.02
N PHE A 424 9.64 -28.06 -8.13
CA PHE A 424 8.97 -26.78 -8.25
C PHE A 424 7.47 -26.88 -8.03
N ILE A 425 6.79 -27.73 -8.82
CA ILE A 425 5.33 -27.78 -8.82
C ILE A 425 4.76 -28.28 -7.51
N ARG A 426 5.50 -29.20 -6.84
CA ARG A 426 5.08 -29.73 -5.53
C ARG A 426 5.29 -28.74 -4.40
N TYR A 427 6.22 -27.81 -4.53
CA TYR A 427 6.52 -26.83 -3.47
C TYR A 427 5.81 -25.48 -3.69
N TYR A 428 5.81 -24.94 -4.90
CA TYR A 428 5.23 -23.64 -5.19
C TYR A 428 3.84 -23.71 -5.81
N GLY A 429 3.52 -24.80 -6.49
CA GLY A 429 2.41 -24.83 -7.44
C GLY A 429 2.75 -24.11 -8.74
N LEU A 430 1.79 -23.97 -9.64
CA LEU A 430 1.93 -23.18 -10.88
C LEU A 430 0.55 -22.75 -11.38
N GLY A 431 0.28 -21.47 -11.43
CA GLY A 431 -1.03 -20.96 -11.79
C GLY A 431 -2.12 -21.46 -10.85
N ALA A 432 -3.16 -22.08 -11.39
CA ALA A 432 -4.26 -22.66 -10.61
C ALA A 432 -3.85 -23.94 -9.85
N VAL A 433 -2.75 -24.58 -10.24
CA VAL A 433 -2.25 -25.81 -9.59
C VAL A 433 -1.64 -25.46 -8.24
N LYS A 434 -2.24 -25.95 -7.16
CA LYS A 434 -1.77 -25.73 -5.80
C LYS A 434 -0.59 -26.66 -5.44
N PRO A 435 0.30 -26.25 -4.54
CA PRO A 435 1.42 -27.08 -4.06
C PRO A 435 0.92 -28.32 -3.30
N ALA A 436 1.86 -29.21 -2.92
CA ALA A 436 1.58 -30.33 -2.03
C ALA A 436 0.87 -29.83 -0.75
N PRO A 437 -0.09 -30.63 -0.19
CA PRO A 437 -0.45 -32.01 -0.56
C PRO A 437 -1.52 -32.12 -1.68
N MET A 438 -1.86 -31.02 -2.35
CA MET A 438 -2.94 -31.03 -3.35
C MET A 438 -2.60 -31.96 -4.53
N PRO A 439 -3.61 -32.70 -5.05
CA PRO A 439 -3.40 -33.64 -6.15
C PRO A 439 -3.21 -32.90 -7.48
N LEU A 440 -2.29 -33.39 -8.32
CA LEU A 440 -2.06 -32.90 -9.68
C LEU A 440 -3.04 -33.52 -10.70
N ARG A 441 -3.62 -34.71 -10.40
CA ARG A 441 -4.45 -35.49 -11.34
C ARG A 441 -5.58 -34.68 -11.97
N PRO A 442 -6.35 -33.87 -11.24
CA PRO A 442 -7.43 -33.10 -11.87
C PRO A 442 -6.95 -32.15 -12.97
N TRP A 443 -5.78 -31.55 -12.78
CA TRP A 443 -5.17 -30.60 -13.72
C TRP A 443 -4.54 -31.28 -14.93
N LEU A 444 -4.04 -32.49 -14.75
CA LEU A 444 -3.53 -33.33 -15.83
C LEU A 444 -4.69 -33.87 -16.69
N SER A 445 -5.77 -34.32 -16.05
CA SER A 445 -6.92 -34.89 -16.76
C SER A 445 -7.74 -33.88 -17.56
N ASN A 446 -7.80 -32.63 -17.11
CA ASN A 446 -8.49 -31.54 -17.83
C ASN A 446 -7.59 -30.80 -18.84
N GLY A 447 -6.33 -31.22 -18.96
CA GLY A 447 -5.39 -30.68 -19.94
C GLY A 447 -4.77 -29.30 -19.59
N TYR A 448 -5.10 -28.69 -18.44
CA TYR A 448 -4.52 -27.45 -17.99
C TYR A 448 -3.01 -27.58 -17.69
N LEU A 449 -2.63 -28.68 -17.00
CA LEU A 449 -1.26 -29.00 -16.69
C LEU A 449 -0.76 -30.07 -17.67
N LYS A 450 0.30 -29.78 -18.39
CA LYS A 450 1.01 -30.77 -19.21
C LYS A 450 2.09 -31.44 -18.38
N ARG A 451 2.42 -32.70 -18.68
CA ARG A 451 3.46 -33.48 -18.00
C ARG A 451 4.24 -34.30 -19.01
N GLY A 452 5.54 -34.39 -18.85
CA GLY A 452 6.44 -35.33 -19.54
C GLY A 452 7.42 -35.94 -18.55
N PHE A 453 7.75 -37.23 -18.69
CA PHE A 453 8.79 -37.89 -17.89
C PHE A 453 10.20 -37.49 -18.36
N SER A 454 10.30 -36.98 -19.59
CA SER A 454 11.48 -36.32 -20.13
C SER A 454 11.11 -34.94 -20.69
N THR A 455 12.13 -34.10 -20.94
CA THR A 455 11.96 -32.80 -21.60
C THR A 455 11.41 -32.96 -23.02
N ALA A 456 11.82 -34.00 -23.73
CA ALA A 456 11.34 -34.30 -25.08
C ALA A 456 9.86 -34.71 -25.10
N GLU A 457 9.41 -35.55 -24.15
CA GLU A 457 7.99 -35.91 -24.00
C GLU A 457 7.16 -34.66 -23.63
N LEU A 458 7.65 -33.83 -22.72
CA LEU A 458 6.94 -32.59 -22.40
C LEU A 458 6.83 -31.66 -23.62
N ALA A 459 7.90 -31.50 -24.38
CA ALA A 459 7.92 -30.71 -25.61
C ALA A 459 6.89 -31.18 -26.61
N ALA A 460 6.78 -32.48 -26.83
CA ALA A 460 5.77 -33.10 -27.71
C ALA A 460 4.35 -32.78 -27.23
N HIS A 461 4.05 -32.86 -25.93
CA HIS A 461 2.74 -32.53 -25.37
C HIS A 461 2.38 -31.04 -25.44
N CYS A 462 3.40 -30.17 -25.55
CA CYS A 462 3.23 -28.71 -25.64
C CYS A 462 3.33 -28.17 -27.06
N GLY A 463 3.73 -28.99 -28.04
CA GLY A 463 4.00 -28.51 -29.40
C GLY A 463 5.25 -27.63 -29.49
N ILE A 464 6.26 -27.90 -28.65
CA ILE A 464 7.55 -27.17 -28.58
C ILE A 464 8.61 -27.98 -29.32
N ASP A 465 9.58 -27.33 -29.97
CA ASP A 465 10.77 -28.01 -30.49
C ASP A 465 11.58 -28.65 -29.36
N ALA A 466 11.69 -29.97 -29.37
CA ALA A 466 12.27 -30.74 -28.29
C ALA A 466 13.79 -30.50 -28.14
N THR A 467 14.48 -30.34 -29.25
CA THR A 467 15.95 -30.13 -29.28
C THR A 467 16.30 -28.76 -28.71
N THR A 468 15.58 -27.75 -29.14
CA THR A 468 15.75 -26.36 -28.64
C THR A 468 15.38 -26.25 -27.17
N LEU A 469 14.25 -26.85 -26.74
CA LEU A 469 13.85 -26.85 -25.32
C LEU A 469 14.93 -27.50 -24.45
N GLN A 470 15.45 -28.64 -24.86
CA GLN A 470 16.51 -29.34 -24.12
C GLN A 470 17.77 -28.48 -24.00
N ALA A 471 18.22 -27.86 -25.09
CA ALA A 471 19.37 -26.97 -25.09
C ALA A 471 19.15 -25.74 -24.20
N THR A 472 17.94 -25.15 -24.24
CA THR A 472 17.53 -24.01 -23.40
C THR A 472 17.58 -24.37 -21.93
N ILE A 473 17.05 -25.53 -21.53
CA ILE A 473 17.08 -26.00 -20.13
C ILE A 473 18.50 -26.25 -19.67
N GLN A 474 19.34 -26.91 -20.51
CA GLN A 474 20.75 -27.17 -20.18
C GLN A 474 21.53 -25.87 -19.96
N LYS A 475 21.37 -24.89 -20.84
CA LYS A 475 21.98 -23.57 -20.71
C LYS A 475 21.54 -22.88 -19.43
N TYR A 476 20.23 -22.84 -19.18
CA TYR A 476 19.66 -22.24 -17.97
C TYR A 476 20.16 -22.93 -16.69
N ASN A 477 20.24 -24.25 -16.66
CA ASN A 477 20.73 -25.01 -15.51
C ASN A 477 22.18 -24.67 -15.16
N ALA A 478 23.05 -24.58 -16.17
CA ALA A 478 24.45 -24.16 -15.98
C ALA A 478 24.53 -22.73 -15.39
N GLN A 479 23.72 -21.80 -15.91
CA GLN A 479 23.64 -20.44 -15.40
C GLN A 479 23.07 -20.38 -13.97
N ALA A 480 22.05 -21.21 -13.65
CA ALA A 480 21.42 -21.28 -12.35
C ALA A 480 22.39 -21.74 -11.25
N LEU A 481 23.25 -22.70 -11.55
CA LEU A 481 24.33 -23.16 -10.64
C LEU A 481 25.34 -22.05 -10.35
N LEU A 482 25.64 -21.19 -11.32
CA LEU A 482 26.51 -20.02 -11.15
C LEU A 482 25.77 -18.86 -10.44
N GLY A 483 24.46 -18.92 -10.37
CA GLY A 483 23.61 -17.86 -9.81
C GLY A 483 23.53 -16.59 -10.64
N LYS A 484 23.80 -16.68 -11.96
CA LYS A 484 23.81 -15.57 -12.92
C LYS A 484 22.95 -15.90 -14.14
N ASP A 485 22.20 -14.94 -14.64
CA ASP A 485 21.44 -15.02 -15.88
C ASP A 485 21.92 -13.95 -16.88
N PRO A 486 22.98 -14.21 -17.62
CA PRO A 486 23.53 -13.22 -18.56
C PRO A 486 22.59 -12.92 -19.74
N ASP A 487 21.58 -13.77 -19.99
CA ASP A 487 20.65 -13.58 -21.09
C ASP A 487 19.58 -12.51 -20.75
N PHE A 488 19.04 -12.52 -19.52
CA PHE A 488 17.91 -11.66 -19.15
C PHE A 488 18.08 -10.99 -17.77
N GLY A 489 19.12 -11.29 -16.99
CA GLY A 489 19.37 -10.68 -15.68
C GLY A 489 18.40 -11.12 -14.59
N LYS A 490 17.86 -12.34 -14.65
CA LYS A 490 16.91 -12.88 -13.67
C LYS A 490 17.50 -12.90 -12.25
N GLY A 491 16.82 -12.22 -11.31
CA GLY A 491 17.25 -12.14 -9.91
C GLY A 491 18.25 -11.03 -9.61
N GLU A 492 18.51 -10.10 -10.53
CA GLU A 492 19.45 -8.99 -10.33
C GLU A 492 18.81 -7.81 -9.60
N THR A 493 17.53 -7.49 -9.87
CA THR A 493 16.86 -6.35 -9.26
C THR A 493 16.28 -6.70 -7.89
N ALA A 494 16.04 -5.68 -7.05
CA ALA A 494 15.39 -5.86 -5.76
C ALA A 494 13.98 -6.45 -5.92
N TYR A 495 13.24 -6.01 -6.94
CA TYR A 495 11.92 -6.55 -7.26
C TYR A 495 11.97 -8.05 -7.60
N ASN A 496 12.92 -8.47 -8.45
CA ASN A 496 13.09 -9.89 -8.75
C ASN A 496 13.35 -10.70 -7.47
N ARG A 497 14.31 -10.23 -6.65
CA ARG A 497 14.79 -10.96 -5.47
C ARG A 497 13.71 -11.15 -4.40
N ILE A 498 12.83 -10.17 -4.19
CA ILE A 498 11.72 -10.31 -3.22
C ILE A 498 10.66 -11.32 -3.70
N GLN A 499 10.50 -11.49 -4.99
CA GLN A 499 9.58 -12.44 -5.60
C GLN A 499 10.15 -13.88 -5.59
N GLY A 500 11.46 -14.03 -5.49
CA GLY A 500 12.17 -15.32 -5.43
C GLY A 500 11.94 -16.09 -4.12
N ASP A 501 12.89 -16.97 -3.77
CA ASP A 501 12.92 -17.70 -2.50
C ASP A 501 14.37 -17.85 -2.00
N ALA A 502 14.88 -16.82 -1.34
CA ALA A 502 16.25 -16.79 -0.84
C ALA A 502 16.54 -17.91 0.17
N ILE A 503 15.56 -18.27 1.02
CA ILE A 503 15.76 -19.28 2.07
C ILE A 503 15.99 -20.66 1.45
N ARG A 504 15.11 -21.05 0.52
CA ARG A 504 15.21 -22.37 -0.12
C ARG A 504 16.42 -22.49 -1.02
N VAL A 505 16.74 -21.43 -1.76
CA VAL A 505 17.90 -21.38 -2.65
C VAL A 505 19.19 -21.51 -1.84
N SER A 506 19.33 -20.76 -0.74
CA SER A 506 20.49 -20.84 0.14
C SER A 506 20.65 -22.23 0.81
N ALA A 507 19.53 -22.87 1.19
CA ALA A 507 19.55 -24.23 1.75
C ALA A 507 20.06 -25.29 0.76
N ARG A 508 20.04 -24.98 -0.56
CA ARG A 508 20.59 -25.82 -1.64
C ARG A 508 22.00 -25.37 -2.08
N GLY A 509 22.64 -24.44 -1.39
CA GLY A 509 23.96 -23.91 -1.74
C GLY A 509 23.94 -22.99 -2.96
N LEU A 510 22.77 -22.56 -3.45
CA LEU A 510 22.60 -21.67 -4.58
C LEU A 510 22.59 -20.20 -4.12
N ARG A 511 22.90 -19.28 -5.03
CA ARG A 511 23.11 -17.85 -4.68
C ARG A 511 21.98 -16.92 -5.13
N ASN A 512 21.30 -17.23 -6.22
CA ASN A 512 20.29 -16.37 -6.82
C ASN A 512 18.89 -16.81 -6.39
N PRO A 513 18.12 -16.00 -5.65
CA PRO A 513 16.81 -16.39 -5.12
C PRO A 513 15.76 -16.73 -6.18
N CYS A 514 15.98 -16.35 -7.44
CA CYS A 514 15.06 -16.57 -8.55
C CYS A 514 15.49 -17.74 -9.47
N MET A 515 16.63 -18.38 -9.20
CA MET A 515 17.18 -19.40 -10.08
C MET A 515 17.50 -20.69 -9.34
N ALA A 516 17.08 -21.81 -9.90
CA ALA A 516 17.49 -23.16 -9.53
C ALA A 516 17.41 -24.05 -10.78
N PRO A 517 18.27 -25.10 -10.89
CA PRO A 517 18.18 -26.02 -12.00
C PRO A 517 16.83 -26.73 -12.11
N ILE A 518 16.42 -27.04 -13.35
CA ILE A 518 15.24 -27.81 -13.73
C ILE A 518 15.75 -29.22 -14.11
N GLU A 519 15.76 -30.16 -13.16
CA GLU A 519 16.48 -31.44 -13.32
C GLU A 519 15.64 -32.65 -12.93
N HIS A 520 14.65 -32.48 -12.06
CA HIS A 520 13.95 -33.61 -11.44
C HIS A 520 12.59 -33.86 -12.09
N GLY A 521 12.61 -34.74 -13.09
CA GLY A 521 11.38 -35.21 -13.73
C GLY A 521 10.41 -35.90 -12.73
N PRO A 522 9.13 -36.02 -13.09
CA PRO A 522 8.54 -35.51 -14.31
C PRO A 522 8.53 -33.99 -14.41
N PHE A 523 8.60 -33.47 -15.65
CA PHE A 523 8.53 -32.06 -15.99
C PHE A 523 7.12 -31.64 -16.28
N TYR A 524 6.82 -30.37 -16.06
CA TYR A 524 5.46 -29.83 -16.18
C TYR A 524 5.46 -28.50 -16.92
N ALA A 525 4.33 -28.23 -17.59
CA ALA A 525 4.12 -26.97 -18.28
C ALA A 525 2.68 -26.47 -18.11
N VAL A 526 2.55 -25.14 -18.03
CA VAL A 526 1.28 -24.40 -18.11
C VAL A 526 1.40 -23.38 -19.23
N GLN A 527 0.40 -23.34 -20.13
CA GLN A 527 0.35 -22.36 -21.20
C GLN A 527 -0.10 -20.99 -20.65
N VAL A 528 0.59 -19.93 -21.07
CA VAL A 528 0.19 -18.54 -20.86
C VAL A 528 -0.06 -17.84 -22.18
N VAL A 529 -1.03 -16.96 -22.20
CA VAL A 529 -1.48 -16.20 -23.36
C VAL A 529 -1.51 -14.71 -23.03
N ALA A 530 -1.64 -13.87 -24.07
CA ALA A 530 -1.78 -12.43 -23.87
C ALA A 530 -3.00 -12.09 -23.04
N GLY A 531 -2.80 -11.31 -21.98
CA GLY A 531 -3.88 -10.91 -21.11
C GLY A 531 -3.61 -9.61 -20.37
N SER A 532 -4.58 -9.24 -19.52
CA SER A 532 -4.49 -8.02 -18.70
C SER A 532 -5.24 -8.16 -17.38
N LEU A 533 -4.94 -7.22 -16.47
CA LEU A 533 -5.68 -7.03 -15.22
C LEU A 533 -6.82 -6.01 -15.36
N GLY A 534 -6.84 -5.25 -16.45
CA GLY A 534 -7.79 -4.20 -16.75
C GLY A 534 -7.33 -3.37 -17.94
N THR A 535 -7.83 -2.15 -18.08
CA THR A 535 -7.48 -1.25 -19.17
C THR A 535 -6.81 0.03 -18.66
N PHE A 536 -5.94 0.62 -19.48
CA PHE A 536 -5.32 1.91 -19.26
C PHE A 536 -5.96 3.01 -20.12
N ALA A 537 -6.35 2.69 -21.36
CA ALA A 537 -7.16 3.58 -22.14
C ALA A 537 -8.53 3.75 -21.48
N GLY A 538 -8.97 4.98 -21.38
CA GLY A 538 -10.21 5.40 -20.73
C GLY A 538 -10.57 6.82 -21.16
N LEU A 539 -11.62 7.38 -20.59
CA LEU A 539 -12.02 8.77 -20.83
C LEU A 539 -10.92 9.74 -20.35
N ARG A 540 -10.56 10.71 -21.16
CA ARG A 540 -9.66 11.77 -20.76
C ARG A 540 -10.29 12.58 -19.64
N VAL A 541 -9.50 12.84 -18.60
CA VAL A 541 -9.93 13.66 -17.46
C VAL A 541 -8.87 14.70 -17.11
N ASN A 542 -9.31 15.78 -16.45
CA ASN A 542 -8.42 16.76 -15.82
C ASN A 542 -7.97 16.29 -14.41
N GLU A 543 -7.24 17.14 -13.71
CA GLU A 543 -6.72 16.91 -12.34
C GLU A 543 -7.83 16.72 -11.27
N HIS A 544 -9.07 17.13 -11.58
CA HIS A 544 -10.25 16.95 -10.72
C HIS A 544 -11.07 15.71 -11.07
N ALA A 545 -10.57 14.84 -11.95
CA ALA A 545 -11.28 13.67 -12.50
C ALA A 545 -12.53 14.03 -13.34
N GLN A 546 -12.69 15.27 -13.78
CA GLN A 546 -13.77 15.65 -14.68
C GLN A 546 -13.45 15.19 -16.11
N VAL A 547 -14.42 14.55 -16.76
CA VAL A 547 -14.30 14.14 -18.17
C VAL A 547 -14.19 15.38 -19.04
N ILE A 548 -13.25 15.36 -20.00
CA ILE A 548 -13.04 16.46 -20.94
C ILE A 548 -13.52 16.12 -22.34
N ASN A 549 -13.95 17.13 -23.06
CA ASN A 549 -14.39 17.08 -24.46
C ASN A 549 -13.19 17.24 -25.43
N PRO A 550 -13.39 17.14 -26.76
CA PRO A 550 -12.32 17.31 -27.75
C PRO A 550 -11.62 18.69 -27.72
N GLN A 551 -12.24 19.71 -27.14
CA GLN A 551 -11.66 21.05 -26.97
C GLN A 551 -10.85 21.19 -25.68
N GLY A 552 -10.71 20.09 -24.89
CA GLY A 552 -10.02 20.10 -23.61
C GLY A 552 -10.83 20.72 -22.46
N LEU A 553 -12.10 20.99 -22.65
CA LEU A 553 -12.98 21.58 -21.64
C LEU A 553 -13.68 20.49 -20.84
N ALA A 554 -13.80 20.69 -19.54
CA ALA A 554 -14.53 19.79 -18.67
C ALA A 554 -16.02 19.74 -19.01
N ILE A 555 -16.61 18.55 -19.09
CA ILE A 555 -18.05 18.34 -19.21
C ILE A 555 -18.66 18.53 -17.83
N PRO A 556 -19.48 19.58 -17.62
CA PRO A 556 -20.03 19.87 -16.30
C PRO A 556 -20.85 18.71 -15.75
N GLY A 557 -20.60 18.35 -14.50
CA GLY A 557 -21.32 17.27 -13.81
C GLY A 557 -20.92 15.86 -14.24
N LEU A 558 -19.84 15.66 -15.00
CA LEU A 558 -19.36 14.33 -15.36
C LEU A 558 -17.95 14.07 -14.88
N TYR A 559 -17.77 12.97 -14.14
CA TYR A 559 -16.50 12.49 -13.62
C TYR A 559 -16.22 11.08 -14.10
N ALA A 560 -14.95 10.69 -14.16
CA ALA A 560 -14.55 9.31 -14.41
C ALA A 560 -13.41 8.89 -13.48
N GLY A 561 -13.42 7.62 -13.07
CA GLY A 561 -12.39 7.05 -12.18
C GLY A 561 -12.17 5.56 -12.42
N GLY A 562 -11.12 5.02 -11.78
CA GLY A 562 -10.70 3.65 -12.06
C GLY A 562 -10.29 3.48 -13.51
N ASN A 563 -10.70 2.37 -14.13
CA ASN A 563 -10.35 2.09 -15.54
C ASN A 563 -11.27 2.80 -16.57
N ASP A 564 -12.31 3.50 -16.14
CA ASP A 564 -13.06 4.38 -17.03
C ASP A 564 -12.32 5.71 -17.27
N MET A 565 -11.42 6.08 -16.38
CA MET A 565 -10.50 7.20 -16.54
C MET A 565 -9.24 6.71 -17.27
N ASN A 566 -8.71 7.51 -18.20
CA ASN A 566 -7.40 7.24 -18.79
C ASN A 566 -6.30 7.21 -17.71
N SER A 567 -5.49 6.16 -17.72
CA SER A 567 -4.44 5.98 -16.72
C SER A 567 -3.47 7.15 -16.72
N MET A 568 -3.21 7.74 -15.55
CA MET A 568 -2.17 8.75 -15.39
C MET A 568 -0.75 8.20 -15.63
N MET A 569 -0.62 6.88 -15.73
CA MET A 569 0.64 6.21 -16.06
C MET A 569 0.90 6.11 -17.56
N GLY A 570 0.10 6.74 -18.42
CA GLY A 570 0.33 6.84 -19.87
C GLY A 570 0.41 5.51 -20.61
N GLY A 571 -0.03 4.43 -19.98
CA GLY A 571 0.08 3.08 -20.55
C GLY A 571 1.26 2.27 -20.01
N TYR A 572 2.06 2.82 -19.09
CA TYR A 572 3.18 2.12 -18.42
C TYR A 572 2.76 1.50 -17.08
N TYR A 573 3.60 0.61 -16.55
CA TYR A 573 3.35 -0.06 -15.27
C TYR A 573 4.57 -0.01 -14.34
N PRO A 574 4.90 1.15 -13.76
CA PRO A 574 6.14 1.35 -12.99
C PRO A 574 6.19 0.63 -11.63
N ALA A 575 5.04 0.26 -11.06
CA ALA A 575 5.00 -0.38 -9.74
C ALA A 575 3.70 -1.15 -9.49
N GLY A 576 3.72 -2.09 -8.55
CA GLY A 576 2.54 -2.83 -8.13
C GLY A 576 1.51 -1.94 -7.41
N GLY A 577 0.26 -1.92 -7.93
CA GLY A 577 -0.81 -1.13 -7.33
C GLY A 577 -1.07 0.23 -7.98
N ILE A 578 -0.45 0.52 -9.13
CA ILE A 578 -0.64 1.76 -9.89
C ILE A 578 -2.03 1.89 -10.53
N THR A 579 -2.85 0.86 -10.46
CA THR A 579 -4.25 0.90 -10.87
C THR A 579 -5.16 1.29 -9.70
N LEU A 580 -5.02 0.63 -8.53
CA LEU A 580 -5.86 0.88 -7.36
C LEU A 580 -5.51 2.18 -6.64
N GLY A 581 -4.22 2.55 -6.55
CA GLY A 581 -3.78 3.81 -5.95
C GLY A 581 -4.44 5.02 -6.62
N PRO A 582 -4.26 5.22 -7.93
CA PRO A 582 -4.95 6.27 -8.67
C PRO A 582 -6.47 6.15 -8.65
N ALA A 583 -7.05 4.94 -8.75
CA ALA A 583 -8.50 4.75 -8.71
C ALA A 583 -9.12 5.29 -7.41
N MET A 584 -8.53 4.96 -6.27
CA MET A 584 -8.96 5.44 -4.96
C MET A 584 -8.75 6.96 -4.82
N THR A 585 -7.58 7.45 -5.27
CA THR A 585 -7.20 8.85 -5.12
C THR A 585 -8.06 9.77 -5.99
N PHE A 586 -8.25 9.45 -7.27
CA PHE A 586 -9.09 10.26 -8.14
C PHE A 586 -10.58 10.14 -7.80
N GLY A 587 -11.02 9.02 -7.21
CA GLY A 587 -12.33 8.91 -6.60
C GLY A 587 -12.51 9.86 -5.41
N PHE A 588 -11.51 9.97 -4.54
CA PHE A 588 -11.46 10.91 -3.43
C PHE A 588 -11.46 12.37 -3.93
N ILE A 589 -10.66 12.70 -4.95
CA ILE A 589 -10.60 14.03 -5.57
C ILE A 589 -11.95 14.41 -6.21
N ALA A 590 -12.55 13.51 -7.00
CA ALA A 590 -13.83 13.74 -7.65
C ALA A 590 -14.95 14.08 -6.65
N ALA A 591 -14.97 13.35 -5.53
CA ALA A 591 -15.94 13.59 -4.46
C ALA A 591 -15.79 14.97 -3.82
N HIS A 592 -14.55 15.40 -3.53
CA HIS A 592 -14.27 16.73 -2.99
C HIS A 592 -14.67 17.83 -3.99
N HIS A 593 -14.30 17.66 -5.26
CA HIS A 593 -14.67 18.61 -6.30
C HIS A 593 -16.20 18.70 -6.46
N ALA A 594 -16.91 17.57 -6.47
CA ALA A 594 -18.36 17.54 -6.53
C ALA A 594 -19.00 18.24 -5.32
N ALA A 595 -18.44 18.04 -4.12
CA ALA A 595 -18.89 18.68 -2.87
C ALA A 595 -18.45 20.15 -2.75
N LYS A 596 -17.63 20.66 -3.67
CA LYS A 596 -17.01 22.01 -3.60
C LYS A 596 -16.24 22.22 -2.29
N ARG A 597 -15.46 21.22 -1.87
CA ARG A 597 -14.62 21.21 -0.67
C ARG A 597 -13.16 20.96 -1.04
N ASP A 598 -12.25 21.58 -0.30
CA ASP A 598 -10.82 21.31 -0.47
C ASP A 598 -10.46 19.95 0.20
N PRO A 599 -9.76 19.05 -0.48
CA PRO A 599 -9.23 17.84 0.14
C PRO A 599 -8.35 18.09 1.37
N ALA A 600 -7.70 19.24 1.46
CA ALA A 600 -6.90 19.62 2.62
C ALA A 600 -7.76 19.79 3.88
N GLU A 601 -8.99 20.24 3.77
CA GLU A 601 -9.89 20.49 4.91
C GLU A 601 -10.36 19.21 5.60
N THR A 602 -10.45 18.09 4.86
CA THR A 602 -10.96 16.82 5.40
C THR A 602 -9.91 15.98 6.11
N CYS A 603 -8.64 16.26 5.85
CA CYS A 603 -7.51 15.60 6.50
C CYS A 603 -7.03 16.34 7.74
N ILE A 604 -7.51 17.55 7.97
CA ILE A 604 -7.39 18.24 9.25
C ILE A 604 -8.45 17.62 10.14
N ASP A 605 -8.06 16.99 11.26
CA ASP A 605 -9.03 16.70 12.31
C ASP A 605 -9.78 17.99 12.59
N PRO A 606 -11.16 18.00 12.62
CA PRO A 606 -11.87 19.17 13.11
C PRO A 606 -11.24 19.44 14.47
N ALA A 607 -10.59 20.59 14.59
CA ALA A 607 -10.05 21.02 15.88
C ALA A 607 -11.12 20.68 16.91
N PRO A 608 -10.83 19.91 17.96
CA PRO A 608 -11.82 19.67 18.99
C PRO A 608 -12.34 21.04 19.36
N GLN A 609 -13.67 21.25 19.25
CA GLN A 609 -14.27 22.51 19.72
C GLN A 609 -13.72 22.74 21.11
N PRO A 610 -13.16 23.89 21.40
CA PRO A 610 -12.45 24.12 22.64
C PRO A 610 -13.48 23.92 23.76
N LYS A 611 -13.40 22.77 24.43
CA LYS A 611 -13.77 22.74 25.82
C LYS A 611 -12.77 23.69 26.45
N THR A 612 -13.22 24.86 26.78
CA THR A 612 -12.50 25.88 27.55
C THR A 612 -11.78 25.22 28.70
N GLN A 613 -10.54 24.83 28.46
CA GLN A 613 -9.48 24.72 29.46
C GLN A 613 -8.16 24.88 28.70
N SER A 614 -7.56 26.03 28.90
CA SER A 614 -6.27 26.41 28.39
C SER A 614 -5.17 25.46 28.89
N THR A 615 -4.67 24.61 28.01
CA THR A 615 -3.30 24.15 28.11
C THR A 615 -2.67 24.35 26.71
N LYS A 616 -1.84 25.36 26.57
CA LYS A 616 -0.93 25.51 25.46
C LYS A 616 -0.06 24.24 25.44
N GLU A 617 -0.25 23.36 24.45
CA GLU A 617 0.72 22.32 24.13
C GLU A 617 2.03 23.00 23.66
N ASN A 618 2.97 23.11 24.59
CA ASN A 618 4.35 23.51 24.29
C ASN A 618 5.11 22.26 23.82
N SER A 619 4.86 21.77 22.60
CA SER A 619 5.78 20.81 21.99
C SER A 619 7.06 21.57 21.63
N MET A 620 8.13 21.37 22.42
CA MET A 620 9.44 21.91 22.11
C MET A 620 10.20 20.96 21.19
N TYR A 621 10.82 21.54 20.19
CA TYR A 621 11.78 20.85 19.32
C TYR A 621 13.19 21.16 19.79
N TYR A 622 14.07 20.18 19.68
CA TYR A 622 15.46 20.32 20.14
C TYR A 622 16.42 19.97 19.02
N GLU A 623 17.57 20.62 19.05
CA GLU A 623 18.73 20.19 18.29
C GLU A 623 19.81 19.79 19.28
N LEU A 624 20.36 18.61 19.14
CA LEU A 624 21.58 18.20 19.83
C LEU A 624 22.71 18.15 18.79
N ALA A 625 23.63 19.11 18.90
CA ALA A 625 24.83 19.16 18.09
C ALA A 625 26.00 18.55 18.86
N THR A 626 26.76 17.70 18.19
CA THR A 626 27.98 17.05 18.72
C THR A 626 29.17 17.49 17.89
N MET A 627 30.13 18.19 18.52
CA MET A 627 31.37 18.63 17.88
C MET A 627 32.56 17.90 18.46
N THR A 628 33.39 17.29 17.63
CA THR A 628 34.68 16.75 18.05
C THR A 628 35.74 17.83 17.99
N LEU A 629 36.37 18.13 19.10
CA LEU A 629 37.30 19.24 19.27
C LEU A 629 38.74 18.74 19.43
N PRO A 630 39.76 19.50 19.02
CA PRO A 630 41.12 19.27 19.40
C PRO A 630 41.29 19.38 20.94
N PHE A 631 42.24 18.66 21.47
CA PHE A 631 42.55 18.69 22.90
C PHE A 631 42.85 20.10 23.39
N GLY A 632 42.28 20.49 24.51
CA GLY A 632 42.52 21.80 25.17
C GLY A 632 41.69 22.96 24.61
N THR A 633 40.83 22.79 23.63
CA THR A 633 40.06 23.88 22.99
C THR A 633 38.62 24.03 23.50
N ALA A 634 38.20 23.22 24.47
CA ALA A 634 36.81 23.17 24.95
C ALA A 634 36.30 24.52 25.51
N ALA A 635 37.10 25.23 26.29
CA ALA A 635 36.67 26.51 26.84
C ALA A 635 36.51 27.60 25.77
N GLN A 636 37.42 27.63 24.79
CA GLN A 636 37.32 28.53 23.63
C GLN A 636 36.09 28.24 22.80
N ALA A 637 35.86 26.97 22.46
CA ALA A 637 34.71 26.56 21.71
C ALA A 637 33.39 26.87 22.42
N ALA A 638 33.32 26.68 23.75
CA ALA A 638 32.14 27.01 24.54
C ALA A 638 31.78 28.51 24.46
N SER A 639 32.78 29.39 24.60
CA SER A 639 32.56 30.84 24.47
C SER A 639 32.05 31.23 23.07
N GLN A 640 32.61 30.61 22.02
CA GLN A 640 32.17 30.85 20.63
C GLN A 640 30.75 30.33 20.36
N VAL A 641 30.38 29.19 20.93
CA VAL A 641 29.00 28.66 20.87
C VAL A 641 28.01 29.63 21.50
N GLN A 642 28.36 30.20 22.69
CA GLN A 642 27.51 31.18 23.34
C GLN A 642 27.35 32.44 22.51
N GLU A 643 28.46 32.99 21.99
CA GLU A 643 28.41 34.16 21.10
C GLU A 643 27.59 33.92 19.86
N PHE A 644 27.73 32.77 19.19
CA PHE A 644 26.94 32.40 18.01
C PHE A 644 25.45 32.25 18.32
N ALA A 645 25.11 31.69 19.50
CA ALA A 645 23.73 31.48 19.91
C ALA A 645 23.00 32.76 20.37
N THR A 646 23.77 33.83 20.67
CA THR A 646 23.24 35.13 21.12
C THR A 646 23.26 36.22 20.04
N GLN A 647 23.63 35.86 18.79
CA GLN A 647 23.56 36.80 17.67
C GLN A 647 22.13 37.27 17.43
N PRO A 648 21.89 38.50 16.97
CA PRO A 648 20.53 39.02 16.75
C PRO A 648 19.66 38.20 15.82
N GLU A 649 20.26 37.55 14.82
CA GLU A 649 19.61 36.68 13.83
C GLU A 649 19.45 35.22 14.30
N ALA A 650 20.00 34.86 15.44
CA ALA A 650 19.91 33.49 15.95
C ALA A 650 18.49 33.13 16.37
N GLN A 651 18.04 31.96 15.98
CA GLN A 651 16.77 31.41 16.42
C GLN A 651 17.00 30.28 17.42
N GLY A 652 16.03 30.10 18.31
CA GLY A 652 16.10 29.10 19.36
C GLY A 652 16.91 29.56 20.59
N GLU A 653 16.84 28.76 21.61
CA GLU A 653 17.47 29.05 22.92
C GLU A 653 18.58 28.03 23.18
N LEU A 654 19.76 28.50 23.62
CA LEU A 654 20.81 27.62 24.15
C LEU A 654 20.36 27.10 25.50
N LEU A 655 20.22 25.77 25.63
CA LEU A 655 19.74 25.11 26.85
C LEU A 655 20.85 24.37 27.59
N GLY A 656 21.81 23.80 26.85
CA GLY A 656 22.94 23.10 27.47
C GLY A 656 24.17 23.09 26.58
N CYS A 657 25.32 23.13 27.20
CA CYS A 657 26.63 23.04 26.56
C CYS A 657 27.57 22.24 27.50
N TRP A 658 27.85 20.99 27.10
CA TRP A 658 28.62 20.05 27.92
C TRP A 658 29.86 19.58 27.19
N PHE A 659 30.88 19.19 27.94
CA PHE A 659 32.07 18.54 27.43
C PHE A 659 32.16 17.10 27.95
N THR A 660 32.46 16.13 27.07
CA THR A 660 32.44 14.71 27.43
C THR A 660 33.61 14.34 28.34
N ASP A 661 33.28 13.59 29.42
CA ASP A 661 34.26 13.06 30.40
C ASP A 661 34.39 11.52 30.24
N ILE A 662 33.26 10.82 30.00
CA ILE A 662 33.23 9.39 29.77
C ILE A 662 32.39 9.08 28.52
N GLY A 663 32.91 8.26 27.64
CA GLY A 663 32.34 7.92 26.32
C GLY A 663 33.34 8.27 25.23
N VAL A 664 32.88 8.88 24.15
CA VAL A 664 33.77 9.44 23.12
C VAL A 664 34.33 10.75 23.64
N LEU A 665 35.64 10.80 23.89
CA LEU A 665 36.31 11.98 24.47
C LEU A 665 36.45 13.14 23.47
N ASN A 666 36.74 14.31 24.01
CA ASN A 666 36.93 15.56 23.26
C ASN A 666 35.71 15.98 22.44
N GLN A 667 34.51 15.61 22.89
CA GLN A 667 33.27 16.08 22.26
C GLN A 667 32.62 17.17 23.10
N MET A 668 32.11 18.18 22.40
CA MET A 668 31.20 19.18 22.97
C MET A 668 29.79 18.87 22.47
N LEU A 669 28.86 18.78 23.43
CA LEU A 669 27.43 18.54 23.18
C LEU A 669 26.69 19.85 23.42
N VAL A 670 25.96 20.34 22.42
CA VAL A 670 25.19 21.59 22.48
C VAL A 670 23.72 21.29 22.27
N LEU A 671 22.90 21.54 23.28
CA LEU A 671 21.44 21.40 23.21
C LEU A 671 20.82 22.79 23.00
N ARG A 672 20.05 22.94 21.94
CA ARG A 672 19.24 24.12 21.64
C ARG A 672 17.76 23.76 21.58
N GLY A 673 16.88 24.66 22.07
CA GLY A 673 15.42 24.49 22.05
C GLY A 673 14.76 25.43 21.06
N PHE A 674 13.70 24.98 20.40
CA PHE A 674 12.97 25.74 19.37
C PHE A 674 11.46 25.58 19.56
N SER A 675 10.72 26.64 19.28
CA SER A 675 9.25 26.65 19.34
C SER A 675 8.58 25.93 18.14
N SER A 676 9.30 25.75 17.03
CA SER A 676 8.80 25.09 15.84
C SER A 676 9.92 24.42 15.03
N LEU A 677 9.56 23.41 14.21
CA LEU A 677 10.47 22.81 13.23
C LEU A 677 10.94 23.81 12.17
N GLN A 678 10.12 24.81 11.86
CA GLN A 678 10.50 25.85 10.90
C GLN A 678 11.66 26.69 11.46
N ALA A 679 11.54 27.18 12.68
CA ALA A 679 12.60 27.95 13.35
C ALA A 679 13.90 27.14 13.47
N LEU A 680 13.80 25.85 13.81
CA LEU A 680 14.94 24.94 13.85
C LEU A 680 15.58 24.78 12.45
N GLY A 681 14.78 24.61 11.40
CA GLY A 681 15.26 24.49 10.01
C GLY A 681 15.98 25.75 9.52
N GLU A 682 15.45 26.94 9.85
CA GLU A 682 16.05 28.23 9.51
C GLU A 682 17.38 28.40 10.22
N GLU A 683 17.46 28.10 11.53
CA GLU A 683 18.70 28.18 12.31
C GLU A 683 19.75 27.16 11.85
N ARG A 684 19.31 25.91 11.49
CA ARG A 684 20.21 24.92 10.91
C ARG A 684 20.78 25.42 9.58
N THR A 685 19.94 26.06 8.75
CA THR A 685 20.38 26.67 7.50
C THR A 685 21.38 27.82 7.75
N ARG A 686 21.12 28.66 8.74
CA ARG A 686 22.06 29.73 9.16
C ARG A 686 23.39 29.11 9.59
N THR A 687 23.35 28.11 10.43
CA THR A 687 24.54 27.38 10.89
C THR A 687 25.35 26.79 9.74
N GLN A 688 24.70 26.12 8.80
CA GLN A 688 25.34 25.47 7.65
C GLN A 688 25.90 26.46 6.61
N ARG A 689 25.29 27.63 6.47
CA ARG A 689 25.77 28.70 5.57
C ARG A 689 26.87 29.55 6.18
N SER A 690 27.05 29.49 7.49
CA SER A 690 28.13 30.21 8.19
C SER A 690 29.49 29.66 7.76
N ALA A 691 30.46 30.57 7.53
CA ALA A 691 31.87 30.17 7.36
C ALA A 691 32.46 29.60 8.66
N SER A 692 31.80 29.85 9.80
CA SER A 692 32.19 29.37 11.13
C SER A 692 30.95 28.82 11.86
N PRO A 693 30.46 27.59 11.53
CA PRO A 693 29.31 26.98 12.22
C PRO A 693 29.54 26.97 13.74
N PHE A 694 28.52 27.37 14.50
CA PHE A 694 28.59 27.59 15.96
C PHE A 694 29.70 28.53 16.43
N GLY A 695 30.22 29.38 15.54
CA GLY A 695 31.38 30.20 15.82
C GLY A 695 32.72 29.43 15.82
N CYS A 696 32.67 28.10 15.65
CA CYS A 696 33.78 27.18 15.90
C CYS A 696 34.47 26.68 14.62
N GLY A 697 34.29 27.33 13.46
CA GLY A 697 34.69 26.82 12.14
C GLY A 697 36.16 26.45 11.94
N GLY A 698 37.06 26.87 12.81
CA GLY A 698 38.47 26.45 12.79
C GLY A 698 38.84 25.46 13.88
N LEU A 699 37.93 25.15 14.80
CA LEU A 699 38.20 24.39 16.01
C LEU A 699 37.65 22.96 15.99
N TYR A 700 36.62 22.63 15.21
CA TYR A 700 36.07 21.27 15.22
C TYR A 700 36.59 20.43 14.06
N GLN A 701 36.77 19.14 14.33
CA GLN A 701 37.14 18.11 13.33
C GLN A 701 35.90 17.45 12.68
N SER A 702 34.80 17.35 13.41
CA SER A 702 33.52 16.87 12.94
C SER A 702 32.38 17.57 13.66
N LEU A 703 31.24 17.72 12.95
CA LEU A 703 29.99 18.27 13.49
C LEU A 703 28.85 17.35 13.07
N GLU A 704 28.12 16.81 14.04
CA GLU A 704 26.88 16.06 13.85
C GLU A 704 25.72 16.84 14.49
N GLN A 705 24.61 17.00 13.78
CA GLN A 705 23.42 17.71 14.26
C GLN A 705 22.22 16.79 14.12
N THR A 706 21.55 16.49 15.22
CA THR A 706 20.34 15.68 15.26
C THR A 706 19.15 16.49 15.74
N THR A 707 18.03 16.41 15.02
CA THR A 707 16.75 17.03 15.40
C THR A 707 15.97 16.10 16.29
N TYR A 708 15.37 16.62 17.34
CA TYR A 708 14.56 15.88 18.28
C TYR A 708 13.22 16.57 18.55
N GLN A 709 12.23 15.75 18.92
CA GLN A 709 10.98 16.19 19.52
C GLN A 709 10.90 15.65 20.96
N GLY A 710 10.58 16.49 21.92
CA GLY A 710 10.35 16.06 23.29
C GLY A 710 9.21 15.06 23.39
N PHE A 711 9.26 14.12 24.32
CA PHE A 711 8.13 13.24 24.60
C PHE A 711 6.91 14.09 24.99
N PRO A 712 5.67 13.73 24.56
CA PRO A 712 4.50 14.62 24.69
C PRO A 712 4.18 15.07 26.12
N TRP A 713 4.53 14.24 27.12
CA TRP A 713 4.29 14.48 28.54
C TRP A 713 5.46 15.19 29.25
N MET A 714 6.64 15.35 28.58
CA MET A 714 7.76 16.06 29.14
C MET A 714 7.52 17.56 29.14
N LYS A 715 7.91 18.22 30.24
CA LYS A 715 7.97 19.69 30.28
C LYS A 715 9.09 20.19 29.38
N PRO A 716 8.95 21.39 28.78
CA PRO A 716 10.04 22.03 28.05
C PRO A 716 11.27 22.18 28.94
N VAL A 717 12.44 21.91 28.37
CA VAL A 717 13.73 22.16 29.05
C VAL A 717 13.87 23.64 29.31
N ARG A 718 14.31 23.98 30.52
CA ARG A 718 14.59 25.34 30.95
C ARG A 718 15.97 25.44 31.57
N PRO A 719 16.65 26.62 31.52
CA PRO A 719 17.90 26.84 32.23
C PRO A 719 17.79 26.50 33.72
N SER A 720 18.91 26.13 34.36
CA SER A 720 18.95 25.77 35.79
C SER A 720 18.36 26.85 36.70
N ALA A 721 18.55 28.12 36.35
CA ALA A 721 17.99 29.25 37.10
C ALA A 721 16.43 29.26 37.13
N GLU A 722 15.78 28.69 36.14
CA GLU A 722 14.32 28.60 36.01
C GLU A 722 13.76 27.25 36.45
N SER A 723 14.45 26.16 36.10
CA SER A 723 13.98 24.79 36.34
C SER A 723 14.32 24.26 37.73
N GLY A 724 15.36 24.82 38.39
CA GLY A 724 15.97 24.27 39.60
C GLY A 724 16.79 22.98 39.35
N ILE A 725 16.87 22.49 38.11
CA ILE A 725 17.68 21.34 37.78
C ILE A 725 19.14 21.77 37.70
N THR A 726 19.92 21.26 38.61
CA THR A 726 21.36 21.52 38.71
C THR A 726 22.13 20.23 38.85
N GLY A 727 23.36 20.19 38.39
CA GLY A 727 24.24 19.05 38.57
C GLY A 727 25.58 19.25 37.83
N PRO A 728 26.70 18.98 38.46
CA PRO A 728 27.99 19.00 37.78
C PRO A 728 28.21 17.81 36.83
N VAL A 729 27.29 16.84 36.81
CA VAL A 729 27.40 15.63 36.00
C VAL A 729 26.11 15.37 35.27
N TYR A 730 26.17 15.25 33.93
CA TYR A 730 25.05 14.89 33.09
C TYR A 730 25.31 13.55 32.41
N GLU A 731 24.30 12.66 32.42
CA GLU A 731 24.31 11.42 31.66
C GLU A 731 23.39 11.56 30.45
N ILE A 732 23.97 11.57 29.27
CA ILE A 732 23.23 11.57 27.98
C ILE A 732 23.18 10.13 27.45
N ARG A 733 21.98 9.58 27.27
CA ARG A 733 21.78 8.20 26.86
C ARG A 733 20.95 8.16 25.60
N THR A 734 21.45 7.47 24.57
CA THR A 734 20.72 7.25 23.30
C THR A 734 20.44 5.77 23.13
N TYR A 735 19.19 5.44 22.89
CA TYR A 735 18.72 4.07 22.68
C TYR A 735 18.05 3.95 21.31
N GLY A 736 18.48 2.96 20.52
CA GLY A 736 17.75 2.56 19.33
C GLY A 736 16.41 1.93 19.70
N ILE A 737 15.36 2.25 18.94
CA ILE A 737 14.01 1.72 19.11
C ILE A 737 13.73 0.71 18.02
N GLN A 738 13.09 -0.40 18.35
CA GLN A 738 12.62 -1.37 17.35
C GLN A 738 11.45 -0.80 16.54
N PRO A 739 11.29 -1.17 15.27
CA PRO A 739 10.12 -0.78 14.48
C PRO A 739 8.82 -1.10 15.23
N GLY A 740 7.95 -0.10 15.37
CA GLY A 740 6.71 -0.20 16.14
C GLY A 740 6.85 -0.02 17.66
N GLY A 741 8.06 0.12 18.20
CA GLY A 741 8.31 0.24 19.65
C GLY A 741 8.22 1.67 20.21
N LEU A 742 8.09 2.71 19.37
CA LEU A 742 8.12 4.11 19.84
C LEU A 742 6.99 4.42 20.82
N GLN A 743 5.75 4.20 20.42
CA GLN A 743 4.60 4.56 21.27
C GLN A 743 4.63 3.77 22.59
N ALA A 744 4.93 2.47 22.54
CA ALA A 744 5.07 1.67 23.74
C ALA A 744 6.21 2.15 24.65
N THR A 745 7.30 2.69 24.08
CA THR A 745 8.40 3.29 24.84
C THR A 745 7.96 4.61 25.49
N VAL A 746 7.25 5.47 24.74
CA VAL A 746 6.71 6.74 25.26
C VAL A 746 5.76 6.50 26.43
N ASP A 747 4.79 5.60 26.27
CA ASP A 747 3.78 5.25 27.28
C ASP A 747 4.43 4.64 28.55
N LEU A 748 5.41 3.75 28.38
CA LEU A 748 6.16 3.17 29.51
C LEU A 748 6.98 4.23 30.25
N TRP A 749 7.62 5.13 29.52
CA TRP A 749 8.42 6.20 30.13
C TRP A 749 7.54 7.20 30.88
N GLU A 750 6.36 7.55 30.34
CA GLU A 750 5.35 8.36 31.04
C GLU A 750 4.98 7.76 32.41
N GLN A 751 4.81 6.45 32.45
CA GLN A 751 4.44 5.75 33.68
C GLN A 751 5.59 5.69 34.69
N TYR A 752 6.85 5.49 34.27
CA TYR A 752 7.98 5.17 35.16
C TYR A 752 8.87 6.37 35.48
N VAL A 753 8.99 7.35 34.60
CA VAL A 753 9.85 8.54 34.81
C VAL A 753 9.48 9.32 36.06
N PRO A 754 8.19 9.58 36.39
CA PRO A 754 7.86 10.36 37.60
C PRO A 754 8.39 9.78 38.92
N ALA A 755 8.48 8.46 39.03
CA ALA A 755 9.07 7.80 40.19
C ALA A 755 10.62 7.89 40.18
N ARG A 756 11.22 7.76 39.00
CA ARG A 756 12.67 7.82 38.82
C ARG A 756 13.21 9.24 38.95
N ASP A 757 12.45 10.25 38.52
CA ASP A 757 12.73 11.69 38.56
C ASP A 757 12.91 12.20 40.00
N LYS A 758 12.20 11.59 40.96
CA LYS A 758 12.36 11.88 42.39
C LYS A 758 13.73 11.51 42.95
N LEU A 759 14.44 10.60 42.29
CA LEU A 759 15.78 10.18 42.70
C LEU A 759 16.87 10.96 42.01
N SER A 760 16.69 11.39 40.78
CA SER A 760 17.52 12.32 40.06
C SER A 760 16.75 12.93 38.90
N PRO A 761 16.89 14.22 38.60
CA PRO A 761 16.10 14.91 37.60
C PRO A 761 16.31 14.33 36.20
N CYS A 762 15.18 14.06 35.50
CA CYS A 762 15.16 13.82 34.09
C CYS A 762 15.04 15.17 33.36
N VAL A 763 16.13 15.60 32.77
CA VAL A 763 16.16 16.90 32.06
C VAL A 763 15.25 16.86 30.83
N VAL A 764 15.35 15.80 30.03
CA VAL A 764 14.54 15.57 28.83
C VAL A 764 14.57 14.11 28.42
N ALA A 765 13.45 13.66 27.85
CA ALA A 765 13.36 12.47 27.00
C ALA A 765 12.80 12.92 25.64
N MET A 766 13.50 12.61 24.56
CA MET A 766 13.21 13.15 23.23
C MET A 766 13.51 12.12 22.13
N VAL A 767 12.62 12.02 21.13
CA VAL A 767 12.79 11.14 19.99
C VAL A 767 13.47 11.87 18.84
N ALA A 768 14.43 11.19 18.18
CA ALA A 768 15.09 11.73 16.99
C ALA A 768 14.13 11.75 15.81
N LEU A 769 14.07 12.90 15.12
CA LEU A 769 13.28 13.09 13.89
C LEU A 769 14.09 12.82 12.62
N ASP A 770 15.39 12.64 12.74
CA ASP A 770 16.30 12.33 11.65
C ASP A 770 17.16 11.08 11.97
N GLY A 771 17.63 10.40 10.91
CA GLY A 771 18.43 9.20 11.03
C GLY A 771 17.65 7.96 11.53
N PRO A 772 18.34 6.95 12.08
CA PRO A 772 17.70 5.74 12.62
C PRO A 772 16.78 6.05 13.80
N LEU A 773 15.67 5.28 13.91
CA LEU A 773 14.72 5.44 15.01
C LEU A 773 15.39 5.22 16.36
N ARG A 774 15.49 6.29 17.15
CA ARG A 774 16.14 6.30 18.46
C ARG A 774 15.55 7.40 19.32
N PHE A 775 15.74 7.30 20.63
CA PHE A 775 15.47 8.39 21.53
C PHE A 775 16.65 8.67 22.43
N THR A 776 16.78 9.93 22.83
CA THR A 776 17.83 10.40 23.74
C THR A 776 17.19 10.92 25.01
N ASN A 777 17.79 10.58 26.15
CA ASN A 777 17.37 11.07 27.45
C ASN A 777 18.58 11.62 28.22
N ILE A 778 18.36 12.67 28.97
CA ILE A 778 19.41 13.41 29.73
C ILE A 778 18.98 13.43 31.20
N TRP A 779 19.93 13.05 32.08
CA TRP A 779 19.75 13.00 33.51
C TRP A 779 20.83 13.86 34.18
N ALA A 780 20.49 14.61 35.21
CA ALA A 780 21.42 15.38 36.02
C ALA A 780 21.74 14.67 37.35
N TYR A 781 22.98 14.77 37.81
CA TYR A 781 23.47 14.15 39.05
C TYR A 781 24.46 15.08 39.78
N ASP A 782 24.48 14.99 41.13
CA ASP A 782 25.39 15.74 41.98
C ASP A 782 26.85 15.26 41.86
N SER A 783 27.05 14.00 41.46
CA SER A 783 28.39 13.42 41.28
C SER A 783 28.31 12.08 40.56
N LEU A 784 29.43 11.54 40.08
CA LEU A 784 29.54 10.17 39.53
C LEU A 784 29.20 9.11 40.58
N ASN A 785 29.53 9.34 41.86
CA ASN A 785 29.16 8.41 42.93
C ASN A 785 27.66 8.43 43.20
N ALA A 786 27.04 9.61 43.24
CA ALA A 786 25.59 9.77 43.40
C ALA A 786 24.87 9.09 42.24
N ARG A 787 25.33 9.26 40.97
CA ARG A 787 24.78 8.54 39.81
C ARG A 787 24.82 7.03 40.01
N SER A 788 25.93 6.45 40.44
CA SER A 788 26.07 5.01 40.62
C SER A 788 25.17 4.49 41.72
N GLN A 789 25.10 5.20 42.87
CA GLN A 789 24.23 4.87 43.99
C GLN A 789 22.75 4.92 43.58
N ILE A 790 22.28 6.05 43.01
CA ILE A 790 20.88 6.24 42.60
C ILE A 790 20.45 5.21 41.59
N ARG A 791 21.30 4.84 40.65
CA ARG A 791 21.00 3.78 39.68
C ARG A 791 20.83 2.40 40.35
N GLY A 792 21.71 2.09 41.31
CA GLY A 792 21.61 0.86 42.12
C GLY A 792 20.32 0.83 42.95
N GLU A 793 19.98 1.92 43.60
CA GLU A 793 18.72 2.06 44.36
C GLU A 793 17.49 1.91 43.49
N ALA A 794 17.45 2.58 42.32
CA ALA A 794 16.34 2.49 41.40
C ALA A 794 16.10 1.06 40.91
N VAL A 795 17.17 0.28 40.68
CA VAL A 795 17.08 -1.13 40.32
C VAL A 795 16.60 -1.99 41.51
N ALA A 796 17.19 -1.79 42.70
CA ALA A 796 16.83 -2.52 43.91
C ALA A 796 15.36 -2.33 44.31
N GLN A 797 14.84 -1.13 44.14
CA GLN A 797 13.44 -0.78 44.41
C GLN A 797 12.49 -1.16 43.28
N GLY A 798 12.97 -1.69 42.14
CA GLY A 798 12.15 -2.03 40.97
C GLY A 798 11.53 -0.82 40.27
N ILE A 799 12.06 0.39 40.52
CA ILE A 799 11.63 1.64 39.89
C ILE A 799 12.17 1.73 38.46
N TRP A 800 13.39 1.25 38.22
CA TRP A 800 14.07 1.35 36.94
C TRP A 800 14.97 0.13 36.66
N PRO A 801 15.06 -0.40 35.41
CA PRO A 801 14.38 0.05 34.17
C PRO A 801 12.90 -0.28 34.15
N PRO A 802 12.10 0.37 33.26
CA PRO A 802 10.68 0.06 33.08
C PRO A 802 10.47 -1.43 32.75
N LYS A 803 9.53 -2.10 33.44
CA LYS A 803 9.22 -3.50 33.19
C LYS A 803 8.68 -3.65 31.76
N GLY A 804 9.28 -4.54 30.94
CA GLY A 804 8.94 -4.70 29.53
C GLY A 804 9.64 -3.73 28.57
N GLY A 805 10.26 -2.66 29.06
CA GLY A 805 10.93 -1.65 28.25
C GLY A 805 11.98 -2.18 27.27
N PRO A 806 12.90 -3.10 27.68
CA PRO A 806 13.90 -3.65 26.77
C PRO A 806 13.34 -4.35 25.52
N ALA A 807 12.11 -4.86 25.57
CA ALA A 807 11.48 -5.52 24.44
C ALA A 807 11.21 -4.58 23.25
N HIS A 808 11.17 -3.28 23.49
CA HIS A 808 10.92 -2.25 22.45
C HIS A 808 12.21 -1.59 21.95
N LEU A 809 13.36 -1.95 22.50
CA LEU A 809 14.66 -1.35 22.19
C LEU A 809 15.50 -2.29 21.33
N THR A 810 16.42 -1.72 20.57
CA THR A 810 17.47 -2.47 19.86
C THR A 810 18.67 -2.70 20.78
N THR A 811 19.68 -3.40 20.29
CA THR A 811 20.96 -3.56 21.01
C THR A 811 21.82 -2.27 20.98
N HIS A 812 21.43 -1.26 20.20
CA HIS A 812 22.15 0.01 20.14
C HIS A 812 21.79 0.87 21.35
N MET A 813 22.69 0.91 22.35
CA MET A 813 22.56 1.72 23.56
C MET A 813 23.88 2.41 23.85
N VAL A 814 23.88 3.74 23.82
CA VAL A 814 25.06 4.57 24.10
C VAL A 814 24.80 5.38 25.35
N SER A 815 25.77 5.48 26.23
CA SER A 815 25.74 6.32 27.43
C SER A 815 26.99 7.18 27.46
N THR A 816 26.82 8.49 27.52
CA THR A 816 27.89 9.48 27.62
C THR A 816 27.75 10.27 28.92
N ILE A 817 28.84 10.44 29.67
CA ILE A 817 28.90 11.35 30.80
C ILE A 817 29.58 12.61 30.35
N ALA A 818 28.97 13.75 30.67
CA ALA A 818 29.49 15.06 30.28
C ALA A 818 29.34 16.07 31.43
N MET A 819 30.25 17.00 31.46
CA MET A 819 30.30 18.08 32.43
C MET A 819 29.84 19.39 31.79
N PRO A 820 29.03 20.23 32.47
CA PRO A 820 28.63 21.50 31.93
C PRO A 820 29.85 22.45 31.80
N THR A 821 29.91 23.13 30.65
CA THR A 821 30.87 24.19 30.42
C THR A 821 30.47 25.46 31.19
N ALA A 822 31.40 26.44 31.33
CA ALA A 822 31.11 27.70 32.01
C ALA A 822 29.89 28.45 31.42
N VAL A 823 29.62 28.26 30.11
CA VAL A 823 28.52 28.91 29.38
C VAL A 823 27.22 28.12 29.35
N SER A 824 27.22 26.87 29.88
CA SER A 824 26.02 26.04 29.85
C SER A 824 24.90 26.66 30.71
N PRO A 825 23.66 26.85 30.17
CA PRO A 825 22.52 27.28 30.99
C PRO A 825 22.03 26.20 31.96
N LEU A 826 22.25 24.94 31.65
CA LEU A 826 22.07 23.78 32.53
C LEU A 826 23.43 23.49 33.22
N LYS A 827 23.50 23.74 34.56
CA LYS A 827 24.72 23.62 35.37
C LYS A 827 24.52 22.69 36.55
#